data_a497db119aa3539ae6d0bfb8d9f4db8b
#
_entry.id   a497db119aa3539ae6d0bfb8d9f4db8b
#
_cell.length_a   1.000
_cell.length_b   1.000
_cell.length_c   1.000
_cell.angle_alpha   90.00
_cell.angle_beta   90.00
_cell.angle_gamma   90.00
#
_symmetry.space_group_name_H-M   'P 1'
#
loop_
_entity.id
_entity.type
_entity.pdbx_description
1 polymer ?
#
loop_
_entity_poly.entity_id
_entity_poly.type
_entity_poly.pdbx_seq_one_letter_code
_entity_poly.pdbx_strand_id
1 'polypeptide(L)'
;MILVIAEKPSVAQSIAKVLGATSRRDGYLEGNNYIVSWCVGHLVELAGASSYDERYAKWRYEDLPIVPEEWLYEVPKDKSQQFKVLRDLMKDKRVTELVCATDAGREGELIFRLVYNKAGCTKPFKRLWISSLEDSSIREGFAHLRDSSEFDRLYEAALCRSKADWIVGINDTRLFTTLYHKKLVVGRVQTPTLAMLAERDGKISTFKKEKYFNVHVSGGNLTADMEKVKTENEAKTIAAACDKKQAVVSSVKREMKTVNPPKLYDLTTLQREANRYYGFTAQQTLDLVQSLYEKKLLTYPRTDSQFITDDMESTVRQVIGIVCRKVSAFDGLSYAPDLRRITNNAKVTDHHAIIPTIQLEKQDISALPESEQKILRLVAMRLLSATGEKHTYEETSLTISCEGYVFSTKGKTVVQEGWKAVEQRFKTALKSKEHDEPEKMLSAVSEGDVLDAVSASVTEHYTTPPKQYTEDTLLSAMETAGNEAFDDDTEKKGLGTPATRAGVIEKLVKSGYAERKGKSIVPTKDGLNLVCVLPEQITSPAMTAEWENTLMQIERGQADGDKFLAGILDMTASLVKAYPFLSDAEANRFDSGKEVIGKCPRCGSPVYVGKGNYYCSSKECSFCLWEDNKFFSGKKKKLTKKIAKELLDKGWCRVTGLYTPKRPQLYDAIIRLDDTGGKYVSFKMEFEK
;
A
#
# COMPACT_ATOMS: atom_id res chain seq x y z
N MET A 1 3.22 34.54 -25.20
CA MET A 1 3.60 33.09 -25.10
C MET A 1 2.71 32.42 -24.04
N ILE A 2 2.44 31.15 -24.21
CA ILE A 2 1.68 30.33 -23.27
C ILE A 2 2.67 29.49 -22.46
N LEU A 3 2.57 29.53 -21.13
CA LEU A 3 3.38 28.72 -20.23
C LEU A 3 2.61 27.45 -19.85
N VAL A 4 3.08 26.31 -20.28
CA VAL A 4 2.53 24.98 -19.94
C VAL A 4 3.33 24.38 -18.80
N ILE A 5 2.64 23.94 -17.74
CA ILE A 5 3.29 23.34 -16.57
C ILE A 5 2.78 21.92 -16.38
N ALA A 6 3.64 20.95 -16.63
CA ALA A 6 3.39 19.53 -16.42
C ALA A 6 3.80 19.09 -14.99
N GLU A 7 3.37 17.89 -14.56
CA GLU A 7 3.77 17.36 -13.26
C GLU A 7 5.21 16.84 -13.24
N LYS A 8 5.68 16.26 -14.38
CA LYS A 8 6.98 15.59 -14.49
C LYS A 8 7.73 16.01 -15.75
N PRO A 9 9.08 15.94 -15.73
CA PRO A 9 9.90 16.27 -16.91
C PRO A 9 9.57 15.44 -18.16
N SER A 10 9.28 14.14 -18.01
CA SER A 10 8.94 13.23 -19.13
C SER A 10 7.63 13.64 -19.82
N VAL A 11 6.62 14.01 -19.04
CA VAL A 11 5.33 14.51 -19.54
C VAL A 11 5.52 15.84 -20.26
N ALA A 12 6.28 16.76 -19.66
CA ALA A 12 6.63 18.05 -20.27
C ALA A 12 7.31 17.89 -21.65
N GLN A 13 8.25 16.96 -21.75
CA GLN A 13 8.95 16.68 -23.03
C GLN A 13 7.99 16.14 -24.09
N SER A 14 7.04 15.25 -23.70
CA SER A 14 6.03 14.74 -24.62
C SER A 14 5.11 15.85 -25.14
N ILE A 15 4.64 16.72 -24.26
CA ILE A 15 3.82 17.88 -24.62
C ILE A 15 4.60 18.86 -25.48
N ALA A 16 5.83 19.22 -25.07
CA ALA A 16 6.68 20.16 -25.80
C ALA A 16 6.97 19.72 -27.25
N LYS A 17 7.21 18.41 -27.44
CA LYS A 17 7.41 17.83 -28.78
C LYS A 17 6.18 18.05 -29.66
N VAL A 18 4.99 17.83 -29.16
CA VAL A 18 3.73 17.99 -29.92
C VAL A 18 3.44 19.44 -30.22
N LEU A 19 3.76 20.36 -29.29
CA LEU A 19 3.57 21.81 -29.47
C LEU A 19 4.68 22.48 -30.27
N GLY A 20 5.79 21.78 -30.59
CA GLY A 20 6.93 22.34 -31.29
C GLY A 20 7.85 23.22 -30.42
N ALA A 21 7.77 23.10 -29.11
CA ALA A 21 8.66 23.77 -28.16
C ALA A 21 9.94 22.94 -27.95
N THR A 22 10.88 22.99 -28.90
CA THR A 22 12.03 22.07 -28.96
C THR A 22 13.34 22.65 -28.42
N SER A 23 13.42 23.95 -28.20
CA SER A 23 14.64 24.62 -27.71
C SER A 23 14.79 24.39 -26.20
N ARG A 24 15.77 23.57 -25.83
CA ARG A 24 16.03 23.20 -24.42
C ARG A 24 16.69 24.34 -23.64
N ARG A 25 16.18 24.64 -22.48
CA ARG A 25 16.71 25.57 -21.49
C ARG A 25 16.87 24.88 -20.14
N ASP A 26 17.44 25.58 -19.17
CA ASP A 26 17.52 25.07 -17.80
C ASP A 26 16.13 25.09 -17.13
N GLY A 27 15.57 23.90 -16.90
CA GLY A 27 14.27 23.71 -16.26
C GLY A 27 13.06 23.90 -17.19
N TYR A 28 13.19 24.13 -18.51
CA TYR A 28 12.07 24.26 -19.45
C TYR A 28 12.47 24.04 -20.92
N LEU A 29 11.47 23.94 -21.80
CA LEU A 29 11.62 23.92 -23.24
C LEU A 29 10.84 25.12 -23.84
N GLU A 30 11.36 25.73 -24.93
CA GLU A 30 10.76 26.90 -25.54
C GLU A 30 10.68 26.74 -27.07
N GLY A 31 9.62 27.22 -27.69
CA GLY A 31 9.43 27.27 -29.14
C GLY A 31 7.95 27.39 -29.52
N ASN A 32 7.70 27.77 -30.74
CA ASN A 32 6.36 27.87 -31.33
C ASN A 32 5.32 28.59 -30.42
N ASN A 33 5.71 29.72 -29.83
CA ASN A 33 4.90 30.51 -28.87
C ASN A 33 4.55 29.81 -27.53
N TYR A 34 5.18 28.66 -27.23
CA TYR A 34 5.03 27.95 -26.00
C TYR A 34 6.31 27.93 -25.18
N ILE A 35 6.17 27.96 -23.87
CA ILE A 35 7.18 27.59 -22.89
C ILE A 35 6.60 26.40 -22.12
N VAL A 36 7.30 25.27 -22.10
CA VAL A 36 6.85 24.06 -21.40
C VAL A 36 7.83 23.75 -20.28
N SER A 37 7.35 23.81 -19.06
CA SER A 37 8.10 23.49 -17.85
C SER A 37 7.37 22.43 -17.03
N TRP A 38 7.90 22.07 -15.86
CA TRP A 38 7.38 20.98 -15.06
C TRP A 38 7.56 21.21 -13.56
N CYS A 39 6.72 20.58 -12.78
CA CYS A 39 6.97 20.29 -11.38
C CYS A 39 7.86 19.03 -11.26
N VAL A 40 8.27 18.66 -10.07
CA VAL A 40 8.88 17.36 -9.73
C VAL A 40 8.06 16.74 -8.59
N GLY A 41 6.77 16.51 -8.86
CA GLY A 41 5.76 16.26 -7.85
C GLY A 41 5.47 17.54 -7.06
N HIS A 42 5.15 17.42 -5.77
CA HIS A 42 4.91 18.59 -4.91
C HIS A 42 6.16 19.45 -4.76
N LEU A 43 6.15 20.64 -5.35
CA LEU A 43 7.17 21.67 -5.17
C LEU A 43 6.87 22.58 -3.97
N VAL A 44 5.62 22.67 -3.59
CA VAL A 44 5.12 23.45 -2.47
C VAL A 44 4.31 22.53 -1.58
N GLU A 45 4.52 22.59 -0.28
CA GLU A 45 3.81 21.79 0.71
C GLU A 45 3.41 22.64 1.91
N LEU A 46 2.52 22.14 2.77
CA LEU A 46 2.19 22.75 4.04
C LEU A 46 3.43 22.80 4.92
N ALA A 47 3.68 23.94 5.52
CA ALA A 47 4.83 24.15 6.39
C ALA A 47 4.80 23.23 7.62
N GLY A 48 5.98 22.84 8.10
CA GLY A 48 6.10 22.10 9.34
C GLY A 48 5.68 22.92 10.56
N ALA A 49 5.32 22.26 11.67
CA ALA A 49 4.84 22.96 12.87
C ALA A 49 5.81 24.03 13.38
N SER A 50 7.13 23.79 13.30
CA SER A 50 8.15 24.78 13.73
C SER A 50 8.19 26.05 12.88
N SER A 51 7.59 26.06 11.70
CA SER A 51 7.49 27.26 10.87
C SER A 51 6.40 28.22 11.35
N TYR A 52 5.46 27.74 12.16
CA TYR A 52 4.41 28.56 12.79
C TYR A 52 4.88 29.18 14.09
N ASP A 53 5.62 28.41 14.92
CA ASP A 53 6.20 28.89 16.16
C ASP A 53 7.43 28.02 16.48
N GLU A 54 8.55 28.65 16.85
CA GLU A 54 9.82 27.96 17.17
C GLU A 54 9.67 27.01 18.38
N ARG A 55 8.74 27.30 19.31
CA ARG A 55 8.43 26.37 20.43
C ARG A 55 8.05 24.98 19.95
N TYR A 56 7.40 24.87 18.79
CA TYR A 56 7.00 23.58 18.19
C TYR A 56 8.15 22.76 17.59
N ALA A 57 9.40 23.29 17.61
CA ALA A 57 10.58 22.49 17.26
C ALA A 57 10.83 21.36 18.27
N LYS A 58 10.46 21.56 19.52
CA LYS A 58 10.43 20.51 20.55
C LYS A 58 9.01 19.98 20.70
N TRP A 59 8.88 18.65 20.80
CA TRP A 59 7.57 18.03 20.95
C TRP A 59 7.21 17.97 22.43
N ARG A 60 6.20 18.70 22.82
CA ARG A 60 5.70 18.78 24.19
C ARG A 60 4.20 18.56 24.20
N TYR A 61 3.67 17.95 25.24
CA TYR A 61 2.24 17.75 25.42
C TYR A 61 1.47 19.06 25.56
N GLU A 62 2.05 20.01 26.28
CA GLU A 62 1.45 21.34 26.60
C GLU A 62 1.23 22.20 25.35
N ASP A 63 1.91 21.88 24.27
CA ASP A 63 1.78 22.61 22.99
C ASP A 63 0.64 22.05 22.10
N LEU A 64 -0.10 21.02 22.56
CA LEU A 64 -1.14 20.37 21.79
C LEU A 64 -2.55 20.82 22.19
N PRO A 65 -3.49 20.95 21.26
CA PRO A 65 -3.31 20.74 19.82
C PRO A 65 -2.67 21.94 19.13
N ILE A 66 -1.84 21.69 18.10
CA ILE A 66 -1.30 22.74 17.22
C ILE A 66 -2.34 23.02 16.14
N VAL A 67 -2.89 24.23 16.17
CA VAL A 67 -3.91 24.71 15.22
C VAL A 67 -3.40 25.98 14.56
N PRO A 68 -3.08 25.96 13.26
CA PRO A 68 -2.68 27.15 12.54
C PRO A 68 -3.85 28.13 12.39
N GLU A 69 -3.65 29.40 12.74
CA GLU A 69 -4.59 30.49 12.43
C GLU A 69 -4.57 30.78 10.93
N GLU A 70 -3.36 30.84 10.35
CA GLU A 70 -3.13 30.99 8.92
C GLU A 70 -2.27 29.85 8.40
N TRP A 71 -2.62 29.30 7.23
CA TRP A 71 -1.88 28.20 6.62
C TRP A 71 -0.63 28.70 5.91
N LEU A 72 0.54 28.26 6.39
CA LEU A 72 1.83 28.54 5.76
C LEU A 72 2.21 27.44 4.79
N TYR A 73 2.82 27.86 3.69
CA TYR A 73 3.30 26.96 2.64
C TYR A 73 4.80 27.18 2.44
N GLU A 74 5.56 26.11 2.26
CA GLU A 74 7.01 26.18 2.06
C GLU A 74 7.46 25.37 0.84
N VAL A 75 8.64 25.75 0.33
CA VAL A 75 9.29 25.04 -0.76
C VAL A 75 10.45 24.24 -0.17
N PRO A 76 10.45 22.90 -0.26
CA PRO A 76 11.58 22.08 0.19
C PRO A 76 12.90 22.53 -0.44
N LYS A 77 13.97 22.49 0.34
CA LYS A 77 15.28 23.01 -0.09
C LYS A 77 15.81 22.37 -1.36
N ASP A 78 15.61 21.06 -1.49
CA ASP A 78 15.99 20.24 -2.66
C ASP A 78 15.18 20.55 -3.92
N LYS A 79 14.02 21.20 -3.78
CA LYS A 79 13.11 21.56 -4.88
C LYS A 79 13.15 23.07 -5.23
N SER A 80 13.90 23.84 -4.49
CA SER A 80 13.95 25.31 -4.58
C SER A 80 14.40 25.83 -5.97
N GLN A 81 15.31 25.11 -6.63
CA GLN A 81 15.79 25.49 -7.96
C GLN A 81 14.67 25.43 -9.00
N GLN A 82 13.93 24.33 -9.08
CA GLN A 82 12.84 24.18 -10.05
C GLN A 82 11.67 25.12 -9.73
N PHE A 83 11.35 25.33 -8.46
CA PHE A 83 10.35 26.33 -8.06
C PHE A 83 10.76 27.75 -8.52
N LYS A 84 12.04 28.11 -8.39
CA LYS A 84 12.55 29.41 -8.86
C LYS A 84 12.36 29.55 -10.38
N VAL A 85 12.67 28.53 -11.15
CA VAL A 85 12.43 28.52 -12.61
C VAL A 85 10.96 28.80 -12.92
N LEU A 86 10.04 28.04 -12.32
CA LEU A 86 8.60 28.24 -12.56
C LEU A 86 8.12 29.63 -12.14
N ARG A 87 8.54 30.12 -10.98
CA ARG A 87 8.20 31.47 -10.52
C ARG A 87 8.68 32.54 -11.49
N ASP A 88 9.93 32.43 -11.97
CA ASP A 88 10.52 33.42 -12.85
C ASP A 88 9.83 33.38 -14.23
N LEU A 89 9.46 32.19 -14.75
CA LEU A 89 8.65 32.03 -15.96
C LEU A 89 7.22 32.61 -15.79
N MET A 90 6.58 32.37 -14.66
CA MET A 90 5.25 32.95 -14.37
C MET A 90 5.28 34.49 -14.31
N LYS A 91 6.41 35.08 -13.92
CA LYS A 91 6.62 36.55 -13.88
C LYS A 91 7.10 37.13 -15.22
N ASP A 92 7.53 36.30 -16.17
CA ASP A 92 8.00 36.75 -17.48
C ASP A 92 6.89 37.51 -18.21
N LYS A 93 7.18 38.74 -18.66
CA LYS A 93 6.23 39.59 -19.38
C LYS A 93 5.80 39.00 -20.73
N ARG A 94 6.59 38.11 -21.30
CA ARG A 94 6.26 37.41 -22.55
C ARG A 94 5.11 36.38 -22.35
N VAL A 95 4.96 35.86 -21.14
CA VAL A 95 3.92 34.91 -20.79
C VAL A 95 2.62 35.68 -20.50
N THR A 96 1.59 35.39 -21.22
CA THR A 96 0.27 36.03 -21.09
C THR A 96 -0.78 35.11 -20.45
N GLU A 97 -0.62 33.82 -20.61
CA GLU A 97 -1.57 32.78 -20.12
C GLU A 97 -0.78 31.53 -19.73
N LEU A 98 -1.33 30.76 -18.79
CA LEU A 98 -0.79 29.47 -18.37
C LEU A 98 -1.70 28.32 -18.79
N VAL A 99 -1.12 27.13 -18.91
CA VAL A 99 -1.87 25.86 -19.01
C VAL A 99 -1.42 24.93 -17.90
N CYS A 100 -2.34 24.58 -17.03
CA CYS A 100 -2.16 23.51 -16.04
C CYS A 100 -2.23 22.17 -16.76
N ALA A 101 -1.08 21.53 -16.92
CA ALA A 101 -0.90 20.24 -17.58
C ALA A 101 -0.31 19.18 -16.63
N THR A 102 -0.55 19.35 -15.32
CA THR A 102 -0.31 18.30 -14.32
C THR A 102 -1.31 17.16 -14.49
N ASP A 103 -1.04 16.03 -13.88
CA ASP A 103 -1.91 14.86 -14.01
C ASP A 103 -3.39 15.24 -13.73
N ALA A 104 -4.31 14.72 -14.52
CA ALA A 104 -5.73 15.01 -14.36
C ALA A 104 -6.26 14.34 -13.09
N GLY A 105 -6.70 15.12 -12.12
CA GLY A 105 -7.16 14.65 -10.81
C GLY A 105 -6.86 15.64 -9.69
N ARG A 106 -7.39 15.33 -8.49
CA ARG A 106 -7.25 16.17 -7.27
C ARG A 106 -5.81 16.56 -6.96
N GLU A 107 -4.90 15.57 -7.04
CA GLU A 107 -3.50 15.77 -6.66
C GLU A 107 -2.78 16.68 -7.65
N GLY A 108 -2.96 16.47 -8.96
CA GLY A 108 -2.35 17.31 -9.97
C GLY A 108 -2.84 18.75 -9.91
N GLU A 109 -4.15 18.97 -9.65
CA GLU A 109 -4.70 20.30 -9.45
C GLU A 109 -4.10 20.99 -8.23
N LEU A 110 -3.95 20.26 -7.12
CA LEU A 110 -3.30 20.77 -5.90
C LEU A 110 -1.85 21.16 -6.16
N ILE A 111 -1.06 20.30 -6.82
CA ILE A 111 0.34 20.56 -7.15
C ILE A 111 0.48 21.87 -7.93
N PHE A 112 -0.30 22.04 -9.00
CA PHE A 112 -0.25 23.26 -9.82
C PHE A 112 -0.67 24.49 -9.03
N ARG A 113 -1.83 24.46 -8.37
CA ARG A 113 -2.38 25.63 -7.65
C ARG A 113 -1.50 26.09 -6.50
N LEU A 114 -0.88 25.18 -5.77
CA LEU A 114 0.07 25.54 -4.72
C LEU A 114 1.29 26.28 -5.28
N VAL A 115 1.82 25.83 -6.41
CA VAL A 115 2.96 26.51 -7.09
C VAL A 115 2.53 27.87 -7.62
N TYR A 116 1.37 27.94 -8.29
CA TYR A 116 0.81 29.18 -8.83
C TYR A 116 0.59 30.23 -7.74
N ASN A 117 -0.04 29.85 -6.64
CA ASN A 117 -0.31 30.74 -5.49
C ASN A 117 0.99 31.16 -4.79
N LYS A 118 1.91 30.23 -4.55
CA LYS A 118 3.21 30.51 -3.88
C LYS A 118 4.12 31.40 -4.72
N ALA A 119 4.02 31.32 -6.05
CA ALA A 119 4.73 32.20 -6.97
C ALA A 119 4.13 33.63 -7.01
N GLY A 120 2.92 33.81 -6.48
CA GLY A 120 2.17 35.06 -6.57
C GLY A 120 1.75 35.39 -8.00
N CYS A 121 1.41 34.38 -8.79
CA CYS A 121 0.96 34.54 -10.16
C CYS A 121 -0.52 34.97 -10.20
N THR A 122 -0.85 35.92 -11.06
CA THR A 122 -2.23 36.40 -11.26
C THR A 122 -2.70 36.27 -12.71
N LYS A 123 -1.86 35.68 -13.57
CA LYS A 123 -2.19 35.49 -14.99
C LYS A 123 -3.27 34.42 -15.14
N PRO A 124 -4.16 34.54 -16.13
CA PRO A 124 -5.20 33.54 -16.33
C PRO A 124 -4.57 32.20 -16.72
N PHE A 125 -5.25 31.10 -16.37
CA PHE A 125 -4.83 29.80 -16.79
C PHE A 125 -6.02 28.92 -17.18
N LYS A 126 -5.72 27.94 -18.04
CA LYS A 126 -6.64 26.88 -18.47
C LYS A 126 -6.13 25.52 -18.05
N ARG A 127 -6.99 24.53 -18.09
CA ARG A 127 -6.71 23.15 -17.70
C ARG A 127 -6.66 22.21 -18.91
N LEU A 128 -5.53 21.53 -19.09
CA LEU A 128 -5.41 20.38 -19.97
C LEU A 128 -5.85 19.13 -19.22
N TRP A 129 -6.88 18.43 -19.73
CA TRP A 129 -7.40 17.20 -19.14
C TRP A 129 -7.29 16.04 -20.11
N ILE A 130 -6.28 15.19 -19.94
CA ILE A 130 -5.99 14.06 -20.85
C ILE A 130 -5.64 12.81 -20.05
N SER A 131 -6.04 11.65 -20.55
CA SER A 131 -5.77 10.33 -19.97
C SER A 131 -4.67 9.56 -20.71
N SER A 132 -4.14 10.09 -21.81
CA SER A 132 -3.06 9.50 -22.59
C SER A 132 -2.04 10.56 -23.04
N LEU A 133 -0.78 10.13 -23.15
CA LEU A 133 0.32 10.97 -23.68
C LEU A 133 0.58 10.73 -25.18
N GLU A 134 -0.33 10.08 -25.88
CA GLU A 134 -0.26 9.96 -27.33
C GLU A 134 -0.34 11.33 -28.00
N ASP A 135 0.40 11.49 -29.10
CA ASP A 135 0.48 12.79 -29.77
C ASP A 135 -0.90 13.31 -30.27
N SER A 136 -1.82 12.40 -30.60
CA SER A 136 -3.23 12.70 -30.93
C SER A 136 -3.99 13.25 -29.74
N SER A 137 -3.92 12.56 -28.59
CA SER A 137 -4.60 12.96 -27.36
C SER A 137 -4.11 14.30 -26.82
N ILE A 138 -2.79 14.58 -26.93
CA ILE A 138 -2.24 15.88 -26.56
C ILE A 138 -2.79 16.99 -27.47
N ARG A 139 -2.81 16.79 -28.82
CA ARG A 139 -3.36 17.80 -29.75
C ARG A 139 -4.81 18.09 -29.50
N GLU A 140 -5.60 17.04 -29.30
CA GLU A 140 -7.03 17.15 -29.02
C GLU A 140 -7.28 17.88 -27.69
N GLY A 141 -6.54 17.51 -26.62
CA GLY A 141 -6.62 18.17 -25.33
C GLY A 141 -6.29 19.67 -25.40
N PHE A 142 -5.28 20.06 -26.21
CA PHE A 142 -4.97 21.48 -26.44
C PHE A 142 -6.01 22.21 -27.30
N ALA A 143 -6.74 21.51 -28.15
CA ALA A 143 -7.88 22.10 -28.88
C ALA A 143 -9.10 22.30 -27.97
N HIS A 144 -9.20 21.57 -26.82
CA HIS A 144 -10.32 21.59 -25.90
C HIS A 144 -9.90 21.92 -24.46
N LEU A 145 -9.03 22.92 -24.29
CA LEU A 145 -8.63 23.39 -22.95
C LEU A 145 -9.83 23.90 -22.18
N ARG A 146 -9.96 23.44 -20.94
CA ARG A 146 -11.08 23.78 -20.06
C ARG A 146 -10.76 25.01 -19.20
N ASP A 147 -11.81 25.71 -18.77
CA ASP A 147 -11.63 26.86 -17.89
C ASP A 147 -11.18 26.42 -16.49
N SER A 148 -10.29 27.20 -15.88
CA SER A 148 -9.76 26.92 -14.55
C SER A 148 -10.81 26.88 -13.44
N SER A 149 -11.89 27.66 -13.58
CA SER A 149 -12.97 27.74 -12.59
C SER A 149 -13.78 26.44 -12.46
N GLU A 150 -13.79 25.61 -13.50
CA GLU A 150 -14.43 24.29 -13.44
C GLU A 150 -13.77 23.36 -12.40
N PHE A 151 -12.52 23.65 -12.01
CA PHE A 151 -11.71 22.83 -11.11
C PHE A 151 -11.53 23.43 -9.71
N ASP A 152 -12.24 24.53 -9.39
CA ASP A 152 -12.10 25.17 -8.06
C ASP A 152 -12.55 24.25 -6.94
N ARG A 153 -13.63 23.52 -7.12
CA ARG A 153 -14.13 22.54 -6.14
C ARG A 153 -13.20 21.34 -5.97
N LEU A 154 -12.61 20.88 -7.07
CA LEU A 154 -11.61 19.83 -7.05
C LEU A 154 -10.38 20.25 -6.22
N TYR A 155 -9.90 21.47 -6.44
CA TYR A 155 -8.82 22.07 -5.66
C TYR A 155 -9.19 22.22 -4.18
N GLU A 156 -10.39 22.72 -3.86
CA GLU A 156 -10.88 22.87 -2.49
C GLU A 156 -10.87 21.53 -1.75
N ALA A 157 -11.43 20.48 -2.36
CA ALA A 157 -11.42 19.14 -1.77
C ALA A 157 -10.01 18.60 -1.52
N ALA A 158 -9.09 18.79 -2.48
CA ALA A 158 -7.70 18.39 -2.35
C ALA A 158 -6.98 19.17 -1.22
N LEU A 159 -7.22 20.46 -1.12
CA LEU A 159 -6.65 21.31 -0.08
C LEU A 159 -7.19 20.95 1.31
N CYS A 160 -8.50 20.74 1.44
CA CYS A 160 -9.11 20.27 2.69
C CYS A 160 -8.52 18.94 3.15
N ARG A 161 -8.34 17.99 2.22
CA ARG A 161 -7.66 16.73 2.52
C ARG A 161 -6.24 16.93 3.05
N SER A 162 -5.44 17.76 2.36
CA SER A 162 -4.06 18.04 2.76
C SER A 162 -3.97 18.65 4.16
N LYS A 163 -4.85 19.62 4.45
CA LYS A 163 -4.94 20.28 5.78
C LYS A 163 -5.38 19.29 6.87
N ALA A 164 -6.40 18.47 6.61
CA ALA A 164 -6.89 17.46 7.54
C ALA A 164 -5.82 16.40 7.85
N ASP A 165 -5.11 15.91 6.83
CA ASP A 165 -4.00 14.96 7.00
C ASP A 165 -2.83 15.60 7.78
N TRP A 166 -2.57 16.91 7.63
CA TRP A 166 -1.60 17.65 8.41
C TRP A 166 -2.01 17.77 9.88
N ILE A 167 -3.28 18.18 10.15
CA ILE A 167 -3.80 18.35 11.52
C ILE A 167 -3.65 17.04 12.31
N VAL A 168 -4.17 15.94 11.79
CA VAL A 168 -4.10 14.62 12.43
C VAL A 168 -2.66 14.11 12.49
N GLY A 169 -1.94 14.18 11.38
CA GLY A 169 -0.57 13.68 11.31
C GLY A 169 0.38 14.35 12.29
N ILE A 170 0.29 15.67 12.46
CA ILE A 170 1.14 16.43 13.39
C ILE A 170 0.71 16.22 14.85
N ASN A 171 -0.58 16.42 15.15
CA ASN A 171 -1.07 16.40 16.51
C ASN A 171 -1.06 15.01 17.12
N ASP A 172 -1.63 14.03 16.45
CA ASP A 172 -1.74 12.67 16.98
C ASP A 172 -0.37 11.98 17.07
N THR A 173 0.51 12.21 16.06
CA THR A 173 1.89 11.72 16.12
C THR A 173 2.64 12.32 17.31
N ARG A 174 2.50 13.60 17.58
CA ARG A 174 3.16 14.26 18.72
C ARG A 174 2.56 13.82 20.05
N LEU A 175 1.23 13.73 20.14
CA LEU A 175 0.52 13.28 21.33
C LEU A 175 1.06 11.92 21.77
N PHE A 176 0.94 10.90 20.95
CA PHE A 176 1.35 9.55 21.32
C PHE A 176 2.88 9.41 21.44
N THR A 177 3.66 10.18 20.67
CA THR A 177 5.13 10.20 20.84
C THR A 177 5.56 10.77 22.18
N THR A 178 4.90 11.84 22.66
CA THR A 178 5.23 12.45 23.96
C THR A 178 4.77 11.58 25.12
N LEU A 179 3.60 10.98 25.02
CA LEU A 179 3.06 10.07 26.05
C LEU A 179 3.91 8.81 26.23
N TYR A 180 4.37 8.20 25.13
CA TYR A 180 5.11 6.94 25.17
C TYR A 180 6.62 7.06 25.01
N HIS A 181 7.17 8.27 24.97
CA HIS A 181 8.60 8.56 24.83
C HIS A 181 9.28 7.84 23.66
N LYS A 182 8.51 7.42 22.66
CA LYS A 182 8.96 6.76 21.45
C LYS A 182 8.25 7.39 20.25
N LYS A 183 8.99 7.61 19.14
CA LYS A 183 8.37 8.14 17.92
C LYS A 183 7.29 7.19 17.41
N LEU A 184 6.04 7.58 17.56
CA LEU A 184 4.85 6.87 17.12
C LEU A 184 4.18 7.67 16.02
N VAL A 185 4.29 7.20 14.78
CA VAL A 185 3.70 7.89 13.62
C VAL A 185 2.25 7.44 13.45
N VAL A 186 1.35 8.39 13.58
CA VAL A 186 -0.09 8.21 13.38
C VAL A 186 -0.50 8.85 12.05
N GLY A 187 -1.44 8.25 11.36
CA GLY A 187 -1.97 8.80 10.11
C GLY A 187 -3.28 8.13 9.72
N ARG A 188 -4.18 8.93 9.17
CA ARG A 188 -5.57 8.59 8.87
C ARG A 188 -5.77 7.27 8.11
N VAL A 189 -4.95 6.99 7.10
CA VAL A 189 -5.03 5.74 6.30
C VAL A 189 -4.05 4.69 6.81
N GLN A 190 -2.86 5.12 7.24
CA GLN A 190 -1.79 4.23 7.69
C GLN A 190 -2.19 3.45 8.95
N THR A 191 -2.79 4.12 9.92
CA THR A 191 -3.14 3.52 11.22
C THR A 191 -4.25 2.47 11.10
N PRO A 192 -5.38 2.72 10.42
CA PRO A 192 -6.38 1.68 10.19
C PRO A 192 -5.86 0.50 9.37
N THR A 193 -4.98 0.74 8.40
CA THR A 193 -4.34 -0.35 7.64
C THR A 193 -3.49 -1.24 8.55
N LEU A 194 -2.75 -0.64 9.50
CA LEU A 194 -2.00 -1.39 10.50
C LEU A 194 -2.91 -2.15 11.46
N ALA A 195 -4.04 -1.55 11.85
CA ALA A 195 -5.04 -2.21 12.69
C ALA A 195 -5.64 -3.46 12.03
N MET A 196 -5.90 -3.42 10.71
CA MET A 196 -6.33 -4.61 9.95
C MET A 196 -5.29 -5.74 10.00
N LEU A 197 -4.00 -5.41 9.88
CA LEU A 197 -2.92 -6.39 10.02
C LEU A 197 -2.87 -6.97 11.43
N ALA A 198 -3.01 -6.13 12.46
CA ALA A 198 -3.01 -6.55 13.86
C ALA A 198 -4.21 -7.44 14.22
N GLU A 199 -5.40 -7.09 13.73
CA GLU A 199 -6.61 -7.89 13.91
C GLU A 199 -6.47 -9.27 13.25
N ARG A 200 -5.92 -9.32 12.04
CA ARG A 200 -5.66 -10.59 11.35
C ARG A 200 -4.67 -11.46 12.10
N ASP A 201 -3.61 -10.87 12.62
CA ASP A 201 -2.61 -11.57 13.43
C ASP A 201 -3.21 -12.09 14.74
N GLY A 202 -4.06 -11.28 15.39
CA GLY A 202 -4.84 -11.68 16.56
C GLY A 202 -5.76 -12.87 16.29
N LYS A 203 -6.50 -12.85 15.17
CA LYS A 203 -7.35 -13.99 14.75
C LYS A 203 -6.56 -15.27 14.50
N ILE A 204 -5.34 -15.15 13.99
CA ILE A 204 -4.45 -16.30 13.76
C ILE A 204 -3.87 -16.82 15.08
N SER A 205 -3.37 -15.94 15.93
CA SER A 205 -2.71 -16.31 17.19
C SER A 205 -3.68 -16.91 18.23
N THR A 206 -4.94 -16.48 18.20
CA THR A 206 -5.99 -16.99 19.11
C THR A 206 -6.79 -18.15 18.53
N PHE A 207 -6.48 -18.55 17.29
CA PHE A 207 -7.22 -19.59 16.59
C PHE A 207 -7.08 -20.95 17.30
N LYS A 208 -8.21 -21.56 17.60
CA LYS A 208 -8.27 -22.90 18.13
C LYS A 208 -8.57 -23.89 17.01
N LYS A 209 -7.62 -24.80 16.79
CA LYS A 209 -7.74 -25.84 15.79
C LYS A 209 -8.77 -26.88 16.26
N GLU A 210 -9.82 -27.07 15.48
CA GLU A 210 -10.87 -28.05 15.75
C GLU A 210 -10.75 -29.22 14.75
N LYS A 211 -10.91 -30.43 15.24
CA LYS A 211 -10.90 -31.65 14.45
C LYS A 211 -12.31 -31.92 13.91
N TYR A 212 -12.40 -32.37 12.68
CA TYR A 212 -13.60 -32.88 12.06
C TYR A 212 -13.24 -34.01 11.10
N PHE A 213 -14.24 -34.75 10.65
CA PHE A 213 -14.06 -35.92 9.79
C PHE A 213 -14.93 -35.78 8.54
N ASN A 214 -14.41 -36.26 7.41
CA ASN A 214 -15.21 -36.47 6.23
C ASN A 214 -15.37 -37.99 5.98
N VAL A 215 -16.57 -38.40 5.59
CA VAL A 215 -16.85 -39.76 5.18
C VAL A 215 -17.00 -39.78 3.67
N HIS A 216 -16.26 -40.64 3.01
CA HIS A 216 -16.25 -40.79 1.56
C HIS A 216 -16.89 -42.13 1.20
N VAL A 217 -17.75 -42.12 0.21
CA VAL A 217 -18.25 -43.34 -0.44
C VAL A 217 -17.84 -43.35 -1.90
N SER A 218 -17.28 -44.45 -2.37
CA SER A 218 -16.79 -44.61 -3.73
C SER A 218 -17.36 -45.90 -4.35
N GLY A 219 -17.95 -45.79 -5.54
CA GLY A 219 -18.47 -46.89 -6.31
C GLY A 219 -18.37 -46.59 -7.80
N GLY A 220 -17.84 -47.53 -8.60
CA GLY A 220 -17.51 -47.30 -9.99
C GLY A 220 -16.50 -46.12 -10.11
N ASN A 221 -16.84 -45.14 -10.93
CA ASN A 221 -16.00 -43.91 -11.12
C ASN A 221 -16.51 -42.72 -10.31
N LEU A 222 -17.39 -42.93 -9.33
CA LEU A 222 -17.97 -41.86 -8.52
C LEU A 222 -17.41 -41.91 -7.12
N THR A 223 -17.10 -40.72 -6.57
CA THR A 223 -16.81 -40.53 -5.17
C THR A 223 -17.66 -39.35 -4.67
N ALA A 224 -18.37 -39.57 -3.57
CA ALA A 224 -19.19 -38.57 -2.92
C ALA A 224 -18.84 -38.46 -1.41
N ASP A 225 -19.05 -37.34 -0.85
CA ASP A 225 -18.55 -36.97 0.46
C ASP A 225 -19.69 -36.54 1.38
N MET A 226 -19.60 -36.92 2.65
CA MET A 226 -20.29 -36.30 3.76
C MET A 226 -19.25 -35.52 4.58
N GLU A 227 -19.35 -34.20 4.54
CA GLU A 227 -18.34 -33.33 5.17
C GLU A 227 -18.70 -32.92 6.61
N LYS A 228 -17.67 -32.63 7.39
CA LYS A 228 -17.75 -31.98 8.72
C LYS A 228 -18.51 -32.81 9.77
N VAL A 229 -18.37 -34.13 9.74
CA VAL A 229 -18.82 -34.99 10.84
C VAL A 229 -17.98 -34.66 12.08
N LYS A 230 -18.63 -34.43 13.22
CA LYS A 230 -17.98 -33.85 14.43
C LYS A 230 -17.09 -34.84 15.17
N THR A 231 -17.45 -36.10 15.19
CA THR A 231 -16.75 -37.12 15.99
C THR A 231 -16.27 -38.29 15.16
N GLU A 232 -15.13 -38.86 15.52
CA GLU A 232 -14.55 -40.02 14.86
C GLU A 232 -15.46 -41.24 14.92
N ASN A 233 -16.11 -41.44 16.07
CA ASN A 233 -17.02 -42.55 16.29
C ASN A 233 -18.22 -42.49 15.34
N GLU A 234 -18.83 -41.32 15.20
CA GLU A 234 -19.93 -41.10 14.25
C GLU A 234 -19.48 -41.34 12.80
N ALA A 235 -18.34 -40.80 12.38
CA ALA A 235 -17.80 -41.00 11.06
C ALA A 235 -17.49 -42.48 10.75
N LYS A 236 -16.92 -43.22 11.73
CA LYS A 236 -16.66 -44.65 11.60
C LYS A 236 -17.95 -45.45 11.56
N THR A 237 -18.96 -45.08 12.32
CA THR A 237 -20.28 -45.75 12.31
C THR A 237 -20.93 -45.58 10.95
N ILE A 238 -20.93 -44.37 10.39
CA ILE A 238 -21.46 -44.07 9.05
C ILE A 238 -20.70 -44.89 7.97
N ALA A 239 -19.37 -44.84 8.02
CA ALA A 239 -18.55 -45.60 7.05
C ALA A 239 -18.79 -47.10 7.14
N ALA A 240 -18.84 -47.69 8.33
CA ALA A 240 -19.11 -49.11 8.55
C ALA A 240 -20.52 -49.52 8.07
N ALA A 241 -21.51 -48.65 8.27
CA ALA A 241 -22.87 -48.90 7.77
C ALA A 241 -22.94 -48.93 6.23
N CYS A 242 -22.14 -48.09 5.56
CA CYS A 242 -22.16 -47.95 4.09
C CYS A 242 -21.17 -48.90 3.36
N ASP A 243 -20.14 -49.39 4.04
CA ASP A 243 -19.09 -50.20 3.39
C ASP A 243 -19.66 -51.48 2.81
N LYS A 244 -19.35 -51.78 1.53
CA LYS A 244 -19.84 -52.88 0.74
C LYS A 244 -21.36 -52.96 0.59
N LYS A 245 -22.07 -51.85 0.82
CA LYS A 245 -23.52 -51.74 0.62
C LYS A 245 -23.82 -51.13 -0.74
N GLN A 246 -25.07 -51.21 -1.13
CA GLN A 246 -25.56 -50.47 -2.29
C GLN A 246 -25.80 -49.02 -1.95
N ALA A 247 -25.41 -48.13 -2.86
CA ALA A 247 -25.77 -46.72 -2.79
C ALA A 247 -26.58 -46.33 -4.02
N VAL A 248 -27.55 -45.45 -3.83
CA VAL A 248 -28.46 -45.03 -4.91
C VAL A 248 -28.28 -43.57 -5.17
N VAL A 249 -28.19 -43.17 -6.42
CA VAL A 249 -28.21 -41.78 -6.83
C VAL A 249 -29.61 -41.22 -6.63
N SER A 250 -29.81 -40.50 -5.52
CA SER A 250 -31.13 -40.01 -5.10
C SER A 250 -31.52 -38.68 -5.79
N SER A 251 -30.56 -37.93 -6.30
CA SER A 251 -30.85 -36.73 -7.08
C SER A 251 -29.69 -36.37 -8.01
N VAL A 252 -30.03 -35.92 -9.22
CA VAL A 252 -29.12 -35.37 -10.22
C VAL A 252 -29.59 -33.98 -10.62
N LYS A 253 -28.88 -32.93 -10.18
CA LYS A 253 -29.18 -31.54 -10.53
C LYS A 253 -28.14 -31.02 -11.52
N ARG A 254 -28.57 -30.64 -12.72
CA ARG A 254 -27.72 -30.02 -13.75
C ARG A 254 -28.12 -28.56 -13.93
N GLU A 255 -27.15 -27.69 -13.84
CA GLU A 255 -27.37 -26.23 -13.97
C GLU A 255 -26.34 -25.64 -14.92
N MET A 256 -26.80 -24.92 -15.92
CA MET A 256 -25.94 -24.11 -16.77
C MET A 256 -25.50 -22.86 -15.99
N LYS A 257 -24.21 -22.73 -15.77
CA LYS A 257 -23.60 -21.56 -15.10
C LYS A 257 -22.76 -20.77 -16.07
N THR A 258 -22.85 -19.46 -15.91
CA THR A 258 -22.13 -18.50 -16.76
C THR A 258 -21.27 -17.61 -15.90
N VAL A 259 -19.98 -17.49 -16.25
CA VAL A 259 -19.05 -16.55 -15.63
C VAL A 259 -18.74 -15.43 -16.62
N ASN A 260 -19.10 -14.22 -16.24
CA ASN A 260 -18.83 -13.06 -17.07
C ASN A 260 -17.32 -12.80 -17.20
N PRO A 261 -16.87 -12.21 -18.32
CA PRO A 261 -15.52 -11.69 -18.45
C PRO A 261 -15.17 -10.71 -17.31
N PRO A 262 -13.92 -10.67 -16.88
CA PRO A 262 -13.47 -9.68 -15.91
C PRO A 262 -13.58 -8.27 -16.51
N LYS A 263 -13.64 -7.25 -15.66
CA LYS A 263 -13.53 -5.86 -16.10
C LYS A 263 -12.09 -5.54 -16.47
N LEU A 264 -11.85 -4.40 -17.12
CA LEU A 264 -10.50 -3.86 -17.34
C LEU A 264 -9.79 -3.56 -16.01
N TYR A 265 -8.50 -3.26 -16.07
CA TYR A 265 -7.75 -2.87 -14.88
C TYR A 265 -7.96 -1.41 -14.50
N ASP A 266 -8.32 -1.19 -13.24
CA ASP A 266 -7.86 -0.06 -12.46
C ASP A 266 -6.48 -0.35 -11.85
N LEU A 267 -5.88 0.63 -11.17
CA LEU A 267 -4.57 0.43 -10.57
C LEU A 267 -4.58 -0.64 -9.46
N THR A 268 -5.59 -0.65 -8.60
CA THR A 268 -5.66 -1.61 -7.47
C THR A 268 -5.75 -3.05 -7.97
N THR A 269 -6.63 -3.32 -8.92
CA THR A 269 -6.80 -4.65 -9.48
C THR A 269 -5.53 -5.12 -10.21
N LEU A 270 -4.86 -4.22 -10.92
CA LEU A 270 -3.58 -4.53 -11.57
C LEU A 270 -2.48 -4.86 -10.53
N GLN A 271 -2.36 -4.08 -9.47
CA GLN A 271 -1.41 -4.34 -8.38
C GLN A 271 -1.67 -5.69 -7.71
N ARG A 272 -2.93 -6.01 -7.46
CA ARG A 272 -3.35 -7.29 -6.88
C ARG A 272 -2.93 -8.48 -7.74
N GLU A 273 -3.22 -8.43 -9.02
CA GLU A 273 -2.86 -9.52 -9.92
C GLU A 273 -1.36 -9.61 -10.22
N ALA A 274 -0.67 -8.47 -10.33
CA ALA A 274 0.80 -8.46 -10.45
C ALA A 274 1.49 -9.08 -9.22
N ASN A 275 0.93 -8.85 -8.02
CA ASN A 275 1.40 -9.54 -6.80
C ASN A 275 1.12 -11.06 -6.86
N ARG A 276 -0.07 -11.47 -7.31
CA ARG A 276 -0.46 -12.88 -7.42
C ARG A 276 0.42 -13.64 -8.40
N TYR A 277 0.58 -13.13 -9.63
CA TYR A 277 1.33 -13.81 -10.69
C TYR A 277 2.85 -13.69 -10.54
N TYR A 278 3.35 -12.53 -10.14
CA TYR A 278 4.79 -12.24 -10.19
C TYR A 278 5.42 -11.96 -8.83
N GLY A 279 4.61 -11.80 -7.77
CA GLY A 279 5.10 -11.41 -6.45
C GLY A 279 5.58 -9.96 -6.37
N PHE A 280 5.22 -9.10 -7.33
CA PHE A 280 5.54 -7.69 -7.29
C PHE A 280 4.79 -7.00 -6.15
N THR A 281 5.46 -6.06 -5.48
CA THR A 281 4.78 -5.20 -4.52
C THR A 281 3.86 -4.21 -5.24
N ALA A 282 2.90 -3.65 -4.52
CA ALA A 282 2.02 -2.62 -5.05
C ALA A 282 2.82 -1.40 -5.57
N GLN A 283 3.89 -1.02 -4.86
CA GLN A 283 4.76 0.08 -5.28
C GLN A 283 5.58 -0.27 -6.53
N GLN A 284 6.16 -1.47 -6.58
CA GLN A 284 6.87 -1.93 -7.78
C GLN A 284 5.96 -1.94 -9.00
N THR A 285 4.72 -2.42 -8.84
CA THR A 285 3.74 -2.43 -9.92
C THR A 285 3.42 -1.01 -10.39
N LEU A 286 3.18 -0.07 -9.47
CA LEU A 286 2.93 1.33 -9.80
C LEU A 286 4.11 1.95 -10.57
N ASP A 287 5.33 1.72 -10.12
CA ASP A 287 6.54 2.27 -10.75
C ASP A 287 6.72 1.72 -12.18
N LEU A 288 6.45 0.43 -12.39
CA LEU A 288 6.52 -0.21 -13.71
C LEU A 288 5.44 0.29 -14.66
N VAL A 289 4.20 0.42 -14.19
CA VAL A 289 3.09 0.96 -15.00
C VAL A 289 3.33 2.43 -15.34
N GLN A 290 3.86 3.21 -14.39
CA GLN A 290 4.25 4.60 -14.62
C GLN A 290 5.33 4.71 -15.69
N SER A 291 6.35 3.85 -15.67
CA SER A 291 7.39 3.78 -16.69
C SER A 291 6.82 3.46 -18.08
N LEU A 292 5.90 2.49 -18.15
CA LEU A 292 5.24 2.12 -19.41
C LEU A 292 4.33 3.25 -19.93
N TYR A 293 3.66 3.98 -19.05
CA TYR A 293 2.90 5.18 -19.41
C TYR A 293 3.79 6.28 -19.99
N GLU A 294 4.93 6.56 -19.35
CA GLU A 294 5.89 7.57 -19.84
C GLU A 294 6.53 7.18 -21.18
N LYS A 295 6.66 5.86 -21.44
CA LYS A 295 7.03 5.30 -22.75
C LYS A 295 5.86 5.29 -23.75
N LYS A 296 4.70 5.77 -23.37
CA LYS A 296 3.46 5.80 -24.16
C LYS A 296 2.91 4.42 -24.56
N LEU A 297 3.25 3.37 -23.81
CA LEU A 297 2.83 2.00 -24.09
C LEU A 297 1.58 1.58 -23.33
N LEU A 298 1.29 2.24 -22.20
CA LEU A 298 0.06 2.11 -21.43
C LEU A 298 -0.61 3.48 -21.23
N THR A 299 -1.89 3.46 -20.91
CA THR A 299 -2.65 4.65 -20.49
C THR A 299 -2.33 5.03 -19.05
N TYR A 300 -2.87 6.13 -18.55
CA TYR A 300 -2.56 6.70 -17.24
C TYR A 300 -2.79 5.68 -16.09
N PRO A 301 -1.80 5.47 -15.21
CA PRO A 301 -1.84 4.38 -14.24
C PRO A 301 -2.73 4.64 -13.01
N ARG A 302 -2.91 5.90 -12.59
CA ARG A 302 -3.61 6.22 -11.33
C ARG A 302 -5.10 6.42 -11.55
N THR A 303 -5.77 5.39 -12.00
CA THR A 303 -7.22 5.38 -12.25
C THR A 303 -7.92 4.38 -11.33
N ASP A 304 -9.14 4.70 -10.95
CA ASP A 304 -10.10 3.83 -10.27
C ASP A 304 -11.16 3.27 -11.24
N SER A 305 -11.16 3.73 -12.50
CA SER A 305 -12.08 3.23 -13.51
C SER A 305 -11.62 1.91 -14.12
N GLN A 306 -12.58 1.03 -14.34
CA GLN A 306 -12.43 -0.26 -15.05
C GLN A 306 -13.14 -0.24 -16.41
N PHE A 307 -13.42 0.97 -16.95
CA PHE A 307 -14.17 1.18 -18.17
C PHE A 307 -13.44 2.14 -19.11
N ILE A 308 -13.85 2.12 -20.38
CA ILE A 308 -13.47 3.11 -21.40
C ILE A 308 -14.69 3.94 -21.77
N THR A 309 -14.49 5.04 -22.49
CA THR A 309 -15.53 5.85 -23.12
C THR A 309 -15.86 5.33 -24.54
N ASP A 310 -17.01 5.68 -25.05
CA ASP A 310 -17.51 5.23 -26.37
C ASP A 310 -16.65 5.72 -27.55
N ASP A 311 -16.10 6.94 -27.46
CA ASP A 311 -15.18 7.51 -28.45
C ASP A 311 -13.89 6.68 -28.61
N MET A 312 -13.50 5.91 -27.58
CA MET A 312 -12.32 5.06 -27.60
C MET A 312 -12.51 3.71 -28.31
N GLU A 313 -13.73 3.29 -28.63
CA GLU A 313 -13.97 1.93 -29.14
C GLU A 313 -13.17 1.60 -30.40
N SER A 314 -13.06 2.54 -31.35
CA SER A 314 -12.30 2.32 -32.59
C SER A 314 -10.81 2.11 -32.30
N THR A 315 -10.23 2.90 -31.39
CA THR A 315 -8.83 2.80 -30.97
C THR A 315 -8.57 1.47 -30.24
N VAL A 316 -9.48 1.09 -29.34
CA VAL A 316 -9.33 -0.17 -28.60
C VAL A 316 -9.39 -1.40 -29.53
N ARG A 317 -10.23 -1.39 -30.57
CA ARG A 317 -10.23 -2.48 -31.59
C ARG A 317 -8.89 -2.57 -32.32
N GLN A 318 -8.26 -1.44 -32.65
CA GLN A 318 -6.91 -1.42 -33.24
C GLN A 318 -5.87 -1.98 -32.27
N VAL A 319 -5.92 -1.57 -30.98
CA VAL A 319 -5.00 -2.05 -29.92
C VAL A 319 -5.13 -3.56 -29.74
N ILE A 320 -6.35 -4.11 -29.73
CA ILE A 320 -6.58 -5.55 -29.65
C ILE A 320 -5.87 -6.27 -30.81
N GLY A 321 -6.01 -5.78 -32.05
CA GLY A 321 -5.31 -6.33 -33.20
C GLY A 321 -3.78 -6.27 -33.07
N ILE A 322 -3.25 -5.19 -32.52
CA ILE A 322 -1.81 -5.03 -32.25
C ILE A 322 -1.35 -6.03 -31.17
N VAL A 323 -2.08 -6.15 -30.09
CA VAL A 323 -1.78 -7.10 -28.99
C VAL A 323 -1.71 -8.54 -29.53
N CYS A 324 -2.68 -8.97 -30.36
CA CYS A 324 -2.70 -10.31 -30.95
C CYS A 324 -1.53 -10.58 -31.91
N ARG A 325 -0.90 -9.56 -32.47
CA ARG A 325 0.27 -9.72 -33.35
C ARG A 325 1.62 -9.55 -32.62
N LYS A 326 1.68 -8.70 -31.60
CA LYS A 326 2.94 -8.28 -30.98
C LYS A 326 3.26 -8.98 -29.66
N VAL A 327 2.24 -9.42 -28.95
CA VAL A 327 2.44 -10.10 -27.65
C VAL A 327 2.47 -11.61 -27.87
N SER A 328 3.64 -12.19 -27.80
CA SER A 328 3.89 -13.60 -28.17
C SER A 328 2.95 -14.61 -27.53
N ALA A 329 2.45 -14.36 -26.30
CA ALA A 329 1.48 -15.22 -25.64
C ALA A 329 0.12 -15.30 -26.39
N PHE A 330 -0.20 -14.30 -27.21
CA PHE A 330 -1.49 -14.16 -27.89
C PHE A 330 -1.37 -14.18 -29.43
N ASP A 331 -0.19 -14.47 -29.92
CA ASP A 331 0.05 -14.57 -31.38
C ASP A 331 -0.90 -15.57 -32.02
N GLY A 332 -1.51 -15.16 -33.14
CA GLY A 332 -2.50 -15.95 -33.85
C GLY A 332 -3.86 -16.09 -33.15
N LEU A 333 -4.10 -15.42 -32.03
CA LEU A 333 -5.42 -15.41 -31.38
C LEU A 333 -6.41 -14.64 -32.26
N SER A 334 -7.46 -15.31 -32.74
CA SER A 334 -8.56 -14.70 -33.45
C SER A 334 -9.86 -14.85 -32.68
N TYR A 335 -10.51 -13.71 -32.40
CA TYR A 335 -11.84 -13.68 -31.79
C TYR A 335 -12.52 -12.32 -32.06
N ALA A 336 -13.82 -12.27 -31.90
CA ALA A 336 -14.59 -11.04 -32.09
C ALA A 336 -14.74 -10.33 -30.74
N PRO A 337 -14.07 -9.17 -30.50
CA PRO A 337 -14.15 -8.48 -29.22
C PRO A 337 -15.53 -7.83 -29.01
N ASP A 338 -16.14 -8.08 -27.84
CA ASP A 338 -17.35 -7.37 -27.39
C ASP A 338 -16.95 -6.19 -26.47
N LEU A 339 -16.95 -4.99 -27.02
CA LEU A 339 -16.59 -3.76 -26.29
C LEU A 339 -17.70 -3.22 -25.39
N ARG A 340 -18.99 -3.59 -25.63
CA ARG A 340 -20.13 -3.06 -24.89
C ARG A 340 -20.02 -3.24 -23.37
N ARG A 341 -19.29 -4.26 -22.92
CA ARG A 341 -19.10 -4.57 -21.50
C ARG A 341 -18.09 -3.69 -20.81
N ILE A 342 -17.14 -3.18 -21.56
CA ILE A 342 -16.06 -2.33 -21.06
C ILE A 342 -16.32 -0.86 -21.35
N THR A 343 -17.33 -0.50 -22.13
CA THR A 343 -17.69 0.87 -22.47
C THR A 343 -18.78 1.39 -21.52
N ASN A 344 -18.48 2.45 -20.76
CA ASN A 344 -19.44 3.12 -19.89
C ASN A 344 -18.95 4.53 -19.51
N ASN A 345 -19.46 5.56 -20.20
CA ASN A 345 -19.08 6.96 -20.00
C ASN A 345 -19.34 7.45 -18.56
N ALA A 346 -20.44 7.01 -17.94
CA ALA A 346 -20.79 7.43 -16.59
C ALA A 346 -19.85 6.86 -15.49
N LYS A 347 -19.08 5.82 -15.79
CA LYS A 347 -18.12 5.18 -14.88
C LYS A 347 -16.67 5.55 -15.21
N VAL A 348 -16.46 6.51 -16.08
CA VAL A 348 -15.16 7.13 -16.35
C VAL A 348 -15.23 8.57 -15.85
N THR A 349 -14.73 8.82 -14.65
CA THR A 349 -14.73 10.15 -14.03
C THR A 349 -13.55 10.99 -14.54
N ASP A 350 -12.37 10.70 -14.03
CA ASP A 350 -11.13 11.43 -14.36
C ASP A 350 -10.35 10.74 -15.48
N HIS A 351 -10.19 9.42 -15.36
CA HIS A 351 -9.44 8.60 -16.30
C HIS A 351 -10.17 7.29 -16.59
N HIS A 352 -10.03 6.80 -17.81
CA HIS A 352 -10.46 5.46 -18.18
C HIS A 352 -9.48 4.38 -17.64
N ALA A 353 -9.84 3.12 -17.81
CA ALA A 353 -9.05 1.96 -17.40
C ALA A 353 -7.64 1.93 -18.00
N ILE A 354 -6.76 1.17 -17.36
CA ILE A 354 -5.39 0.93 -17.83
C ILE A 354 -5.43 -0.07 -18.98
N ILE A 355 -5.04 0.37 -20.18
CA ILE A 355 -4.97 -0.44 -21.40
C ILE A 355 -3.67 -0.16 -22.17
N PRO A 356 -3.22 -1.06 -23.06
CA PRO A 356 -2.15 -0.75 -24.00
C PRO A 356 -2.56 0.34 -24.98
N THR A 357 -1.58 1.00 -25.60
CA THR A 357 -1.80 2.04 -26.60
C THR A 357 -1.42 1.57 -28.01
N ILE A 358 -1.77 2.35 -29.03
CA ILE A 358 -1.39 2.10 -30.42
C ILE A 358 0.14 2.19 -30.64
N GLN A 359 0.88 2.85 -29.75
CA GLN A 359 2.35 2.93 -29.85
C GLN A 359 3.03 1.57 -29.71
N LEU A 360 2.34 0.58 -29.16
CA LEU A 360 2.81 -0.80 -29.07
C LEU A 360 3.16 -1.38 -30.45
N GLU A 361 2.52 -0.93 -31.54
CA GLU A 361 2.84 -1.35 -32.91
C GLU A 361 4.30 -1.06 -33.28
N LYS A 362 4.83 0.06 -32.82
CA LYS A 362 6.19 0.54 -33.15
C LYS A 362 7.25 0.03 -32.18
N GLN A 363 6.83 -0.56 -31.06
CA GLN A 363 7.72 -0.98 -29.98
C GLN A 363 8.22 -2.41 -30.22
N ASP A 364 9.51 -2.60 -30.03
CA ASP A 364 10.07 -3.94 -29.77
C ASP A 364 9.89 -4.28 -28.30
N ILE A 365 8.95 -5.18 -27.99
CA ILE A 365 8.64 -5.59 -26.62
C ILE A 365 9.84 -6.32 -25.99
N SER A 366 10.65 -7.03 -26.78
CA SER A 366 11.80 -7.77 -26.26
C SER A 366 12.93 -6.87 -25.76
N ALA A 367 12.98 -5.62 -26.23
CA ALA A 367 13.93 -4.61 -25.79
C ALA A 367 13.54 -3.95 -24.44
N LEU A 368 12.33 -4.18 -23.94
CA LEU A 368 11.91 -3.68 -22.62
C LEU A 368 12.53 -4.53 -21.50
N PRO A 369 12.76 -3.93 -20.31
CA PRO A 369 13.11 -4.69 -19.12
C PRO A 369 12.08 -5.82 -18.85
N GLU A 370 12.53 -6.97 -18.37
CA GLU A 370 11.67 -8.14 -18.15
C GLU A 370 10.46 -7.85 -17.25
N SER A 371 10.64 -7.04 -16.22
CA SER A 371 9.57 -6.63 -15.32
C SER A 371 8.48 -5.80 -16.03
N GLU A 372 8.88 -4.92 -16.94
CA GLU A 372 7.94 -4.14 -17.76
C GLU A 372 7.21 -5.02 -18.78
N GLN A 373 7.91 -5.99 -19.40
CA GLN A 373 7.28 -6.96 -20.28
C GLN A 373 6.21 -7.77 -19.54
N LYS A 374 6.47 -8.18 -18.29
CA LYS A 374 5.51 -8.90 -17.44
C LYS A 374 4.24 -8.08 -17.22
N ILE A 375 4.37 -6.81 -16.84
CA ILE A 375 3.22 -5.91 -16.65
C ILE A 375 2.47 -5.69 -17.96
N LEU A 376 3.18 -5.42 -19.05
CA LEU A 376 2.55 -5.19 -20.36
C LEU A 376 1.75 -6.43 -20.81
N ARG A 377 2.30 -7.65 -20.65
CA ARG A 377 1.61 -8.89 -20.95
C ARG A 377 0.36 -9.10 -20.07
N LEU A 378 0.44 -8.73 -18.80
CA LEU A 378 -0.68 -8.83 -17.87
C LEU A 378 -1.82 -7.88 -18.28
N VAL A 379 -1.49 -6.63 -18.62
CA VAL A 379 -2.49 -5.66 -19.09
C VAL A 379 -3.10 -6.08 -20.44
N ALA A 380 -2.28 -6.62 -21.35
CA ALA A 380 -2.73 -7.17 -22.62
C ALA A 380 -3.69 -8.36 -22.43
N MET A 381 -3.34 -9.29 -21.53
CA MET A 381 -4.20 -10.43 -21.17
C MET A 381 -5.56 -9.94 -20.66
N ARG A 382 -5.57 -8.94 -19.79
CA ARG A 382 -6.81 -8.41 -19.22
C ARG A 382 -7.68 -7.74 -20.29
N LEU A 383 -7.10 -6.97 -21.21
CA LEU A 383 -7.84 -6.37 -22.32
C LEU A 383 -8.54 -7.44 -23.16
N LEU A 384 -7.80 -8.49 -23.54
CA LEU A 384 -8.35 -9.59 -24.33
C LEU A 384 -9.43 -10.36 -23.54
N SER A 385 -9.17 -10.66 -22.26
CA SER A 385 -10.15 -11.36 -21.41
C SER A 385 -11.43 -10.55 -21.21
N ALA A 386 -11.31 -9.24 -20.95
CA ALA A 386 -12.46 -8.35 -20.69
C ALA A 386 -13.39 -8.20 -21.91
N THR A 387 -12.84 -8.34 -23.11
CA THR A 387 -13.57 -8.23 -24.37
C THR A 387 -13.94 -9.59 -24.96
N GLY A 388 -13.64 -10.69 -24.26
CA GLY A 388 -13.94 -12.05 -24.68
C GLY A 388 -15.39 -12.45 -24.39
N GLU A 389 -15.76 -13.61 -24.87
CA GLU A 389 -17.06 -14.22 -24.60
C GLU A 389 -17.16 -14.74 -23.17
N LYS A 390 -18.39 -14.96 -22.70
CA LYS A 390 -18.64 -15.56 -21.40
C LYS A 390 -18.09 -16.98 -21.35
N HIS A 391 -17.57 -17.39 -20.18
CA HIS A 391 -17.29 -18.78 -19.89
C HIS A 391 -18.57 -19.45 -19.41
N THR A 392 -18.99 -20.57 -20.07
CA THR A 392 -20.17 -21.31 -19.67
C THR A 392 -19.82 -22.77 -19.41
N TYR A 393 -20.39 -23.31 -18.36
CA TYR A 393 -20.22 -24.70 -17.97
C TYR A 393 -21.51 -25.26 -17.38
N GLU A 394 -21.72 -26.55 -17.50
CA GLU A 394 -22.73 -27.28 -16.77
C GLU A 394 -22.16 -27.74 -15.44
N GLU A 395 -22.75 -27.33 -14.33
CA GLU A 395 -22.48 -27.88 -13.00
C GLU A 395 -23.45 -29.00 -12.73
N THR A 396 -22.91 -30.20 -12.56
CA THR A 396 -23.68 -31.39 -12.14
C THR A 396 -23.48 -31.60 -10.65
N SER A 397 -24.53 -31.54 -9.84
CA SER A 397 -24.54 -31.87 -8.43
C SER A 397 -25.28 -33.19 -8.25
N LEU A 398 -24.61 -34.17 -7.62
CA LEU A 398 -25.18 -35.46 -7.32
C LEU A 398 -25.40 -35.59 -5.82
N THR A 399 -26.53 -36.15 -5.45
CA THR A 399 -26.79 -36.66 -4.10
C THR A 399 -26.91 -38.17 -4.13
N ILE A 400 -26.17 -38.82 -3.26
CA ILE A 400 -26.12 -40.29 -3.19
C ILE A 400 -26.59 -40.69 -1.79
N SER A 401 -27.51 -41.62 -1.75
CA SER A 401 -28.04 -42.21 -0.50
C SER A 401 -27.50 -43.62 -0.29
N CYS A 402 -26.97 -43.90 0.89
CA CYS A 402 -26.51 -45.21 1.30
C CYS A 402 -26.91 -45.46 2.75
N GLU A 403 -27.68 -46.52 3.01
CA GLU A 403 -28.13 -46.93 4.36
C GLU A 403 -28.75 -45.75 5.17
N GLY A 404 -29.50 -44.87 4.51
CA GLY A 404 -30.10 -43.68 5.12
C GLY A 404 -29.18 -42.47 5.28
N TYR A 405 -27.89 -42.58 4.97
CA TYR A 405 -26.94 -41.47 4.98
C TYR A 405 -26.86 -40.81 3.60
N VAL A 406 -26.60 -39.51 3.59
CA VAL A 406 -26.60 -38.69 2.36
C VAL A 406 -25.19 -38.16 2.08
N PHE A 407 -24.71 -38.42 0.90
CA PHE A 407 -23.41 -37.98 0.39
C PHE A 407 -23.59 -37.06 -0.83
N SER A 408 -22.72 -36.14 -1.04
CA SER A 408 -22.79 -35.21 -2.18
C SER A 408 -21.49 -35.17 -2.96
N THR A 409 -21.59 -34.92 -4.26
CA THR A 409 -20.43 -34.61 -5.11
C THR A 409 -20.84 -33.63 -6.20
N LYS A 410 -19.86 -32.84 -6.69
CA LYS A 410 -20.06 -31.90 -7.78
C LYS A 410 -19.02 -32.12 -8.86
N GLY A 411 -19.42 -31.89 -10.08
CA GLY A 411 -18.54 -31.85 -11.23
C GLY A 411 -18.92 -30.74 -12.17
N LYS A 412 -17.99 -30.41 -13.08
CA LYS A 412 -18.17 -29.36 -14.07
C LYS A 412 -17.83 -29.88 -15.45
N THR A 413 -18.65 -29.55 -16.43
CA THR A 413 -18.37 -29.80 -17.84
C THR A 413 -18.37 -28.48 -18.57
N VAL A 414 -17.21 -28.07 -19.09
CA VAL A 414 -17.08 -26.82 -19.84
C VAL A 414 -17.83 -26.95 -21.17
N VAL A 415 -18.75 -26.03 -21.43
CA VAL A 415 -19.51 -25.93 -22.68
C VAL A 415 -18.85 -24.89 -23.60
N GLN A 416 -18.36 -23.77 -23.03
CA GLN A 416 -17.70 -22.73 -23.77
C GLN A 416 -16.56 -22.13 -22.90
N GLU A 417 -15.34 -22.22 -23.37
CA GLU A 417 -14.16 -21.67 -22.69
C GLU A 417 -14.25 -20.15 -22.52
N GLY A 418 -14.70 -19.45 -23.56
CA GLY A 418 -14.81 -18.01 -23.58
C GLY A 418 -13.50 -17.31 -23.20
N TRP A 419 -13.59 -16.26 -22.38
CA TRP A 419 -12.44 -15.45 -21.95
C TRP A 419 -11.37 -16.25 -21.18
N LYS A 420 -11.72 -17.36 -20.56
CA LYS A 420 -10.76 -18.21 -19.83
C LYS A 420 -9.70 -18.82 -20.75
N ALA A 421 -10.00 -19.03 -22.02
CA ALA A 421 -9.02 -19.50 -23.00
C ALA A 421 -7.82 -18.52 -23.13
N VAL A 422 -8.08 -17.21 -23.04
CA VAL A 422 -7.02 -16.19 -23.03
C VAL A 422 -6.16 -16.28 -21.77
N GLU A 423 -6.81 -16.42 -20.62
CA GLU A 423 -6.11 -16.55 -19.33
C GLU A 423 -5.27 -17.83 -19.29
N GLN A 424 -5.77 -18.93 -19.83
CA GLN A 424 -5.04 -20.19 -19.89
C GLN A 424 -3.80 -20.10 -20.81
N ARG A 425 -3.91 -19.44 -21.97
CA ARG A 425 -2.74 -19.15 -22.81
C ARG A 425 -1.68 -18.34 -22.07
N PHE A 426 -2.12 -17.33 -21.31
CA PHE A 426 -1.23 -16.51 -20.49
C PHE A 426 -0.53 -17.36 -19.41
N LYS A 427 -1.28 -18.16 -18.63
CA LYS A 427 -0.73 -19.06 -17.60
C LYS A 427 0.28 -20.06 -18.19
N THR A 428 -0.02 -20.63 -19.34
CA THR A 428 0.87 -21.54 -20.06
C THR A 428 2.17 -20.85 -20.47
N ALA A 429 2.10 -19.61 -20.99
CA ALA A 429 3.26 -18.83 -21.36
C ALA A 429 4.15 -18.44 -20.17
N LEU A 430 3.57 -18.32 -18.96
CA LEU A 430 4.30 -18.09 -17.72
C LEU A 430 5.01 -19.32 -17.19
N LYS A 431 4.77 -20.52 -17.72
CA LYS A 431 5.18 -21.81 -17.11
C LYS A 431 4.76 -21.89 -15.63
N SER A 432 3.62 -21.28 -15.30
CA SER A 432 3.08 -21.28 -13.95
C SER A 432 2.79 -22.71 -13.52
N LYS A 433 3.21 -23.07 -12.30
CA LYS A 433 2.84 -24.35 -11.67
C LYS A 433 1.40 -24.33 -11.12
N GLU A 434 0.75 -23.18 -11.11
CA GLU A 434 -0.66 -23.06 -10.78
C GLU A 434 -1.48 -23.55 -12.00
N HIS A 435 -1.55 -24.87 -12.14
CA HIS A 435 -2.62 -25.48 -12.93
C HIS A 435 -3.89 -25.37 -12.10
N ASP A 436 -4.96 -24.87 -12.71
CA ASP A 436 -6.28 -25.08 -12.14
C ASP A 436 -6.40 -26.58 -11.89
N GLU A 437 -6.88 -26.98 -10.69
CA GLU A 437 -7.11 -28.40 -10.40
C GLU A 437 -7.94 -29.00 -11.56
N PRO A 438 -7.58 -30.21 -12.04
CA PRO A 438 -8.32 -30.81 -13.12
C PRO A 438 -9.80 -30.86 -12.74
N GLU A 439 -10.65 -30.27 -13.57
CA GLU A 439 -12.08 -30.22 -13.32
C GLU A 439 -12.60 -31.63 -13.17
N LYS A 440 -13.25 -31.97 -12.05
CA LYS A 440 -13.85 -33.25 -11.80
C LYS A 440 -15.00 -33.45 -12.80
N MET A 441 -14.77 -34.24 -13.83
CA MET A 441 -15.83 -34.65 -14.74
C MET A 441 -16.61 -35.80 -14.06
N LEU A 442 -17.90 -35.64 -13.91
CA LEU A 442 -18.77 -36.71 -13.49
C LEU A 442 -19.19 -37.50 -14.71
N SER A 443 -19.12 -38.84 -14.61
CA SER A 443 -19.67 -39.74 -15.61
C SER A 443 -21.16 -39.47 -15.86
N ALA A 444 -21.69 -39.83 -17.01
CA ALA A 444 -23.12 -39.75 -17.27
C ALA A 444 -23.87 -40.62 -16.25
N VAL A 445 -24.55 -39.98 -15.32
CA VAL A 445 -25.26 -40.62 -14.20
C VAL A 445 -26.69 -40.13 -14.21
N SER A 446 -27.62 -41.02 -13.94
CA SER A 446 -29.06 -40.74 -13.86
C SER A 446 -29.58 -40.94 -12.42
N GLU A 447 -30.65 -40.26 -12.10
CA GLU A 447 -31.36 -40.49 -10.85
C GLU A 447 -31.92 -41.92 -10.86
N GLY A 448 -31.73 -42.61 -9.75
CA GLY A 448 -32.07 -44.04 -9.62
C GLY A 448 -30.93 -45.00 -9.93
N ASP A 449 -29.79 -44.52 -10.48
CA ASP A 449 -28.63 -45.39 -10.73
C ASP A 449 -28.13 -46.01 -9.40
N VAL A 450 -27.82 -47.28 -9.43
CA VAL A 450 -27.35 -48.05 -8.28
C VAL A 450 -25.84 -48.25 -8.37
N LEU A 451 -25.15 -47.92 -7.30
CA LEU A 451 -23.72 -48.21 -7.13
C LEU A 451 -23.60 -49.45 -6.25
N ASP A 452 -23.23 -50.55 -6.82
CA ASP A 452 -23.08 -51.80 -6.08
C ASP A 452 -21.79 -51.85 -5.28
N ALA A 453 -21.90 -52.35 -4.02
CA ALA A 453 -20.76 -52.59 -3.13
C ALA A 453 -19.81 -51.40 -2.99
N VAL A 454 -20.32 -50.20 -2.63
CA VAL A 454 -19.48 -49.04 -2.45
C VAL A 454 -18.42 -49.26 -1.36
N SER A 455 -17.24 -48.72 -1.57
CA SER A 455 -16.22 -48.62 -0.49
C SER A 455 -16.43 -47.36 0.31
N ALA A 456 -16.42 -47.46 1.64
CA ALA A 456 -16.53 -46.33 2.53
C ALA A 456 -15.22 -46.09 3.29
N SER A 457 -14.82 -44.87 3.40
CA SER A 457 -13.60 -44.44 4.14
C SER A 457 -13.80 -43.15 4.92
N VAL A 458 -12.99 -42.98 5.94
CA VAL A 458 -12.99 -41.77 6.78
C VAL A 458 -11.66 -41.05 6.67
N THR A 459 -11.70 -39.76 6.45
CA THR A 459 -10.51 -38.90 6.51
C THR A 459 -10.63 -37.90 7.65
N GLU A 460 -9.51 -37.68 8.33
CA GLU A 460 -9.39 -36.71 9.42
C GLU A 460 -8.95 -35.35 8.88
N HIS A 461 -9.63 -34.30 9.29
CA HIS A 461 -9.35 -32.92 8.91
C HIS A 461 -9.32 -32.03 10.13
N TYR A 462 -8.76 -30.84 9.93
CA TYR A 462 -8.72 -29.81 10.95
C TYR A 462 -9.10 -28.48 10.32
N THR A 463 -9.80 -27.66 11.10
CA THR A 463 -10.00 -26.26 10.74
C THR A 463 -8.64 -25.54 10.65
N THR A 464 -8.54 -24.58 9.78
CA THR A 464 -7.30 -23.78 9.57
C THR A 464 -7.56 -22.33 9.91
N PRO A 465 -6.57 -21.61 10.50
CA PRO A 465 -6.71 -20.19 10.73
C PRO A 465 -6.83 -19.41 9.40
N PRO A 466 -7.35 -18.18 9.43
CA PRO A 466 -7.30 -17.33 8.26
C PRO A 466 -5.84 -17.13 7.82
N LYS A 467 -5.62 -17.03 6.52
CA LYS A 467 -4.26 -16.78 5.98
C LYS A 467 -3.81 -15.36 6.31
N GLN A 468 -2.51 -15.16 6.53
CA GLN A 468 -1.91 -13.83 6.63
C GLN A 468 -2.21 -13.03 5.36
N TYR A 469 -2.26 -11.71 5.50
CA TYR A 469 -2.41 -10.84 4.33
C TYR A 469 -1.19 -10.92 3.42
N THR A 470 -1.44 -11.00 2.12
CA THR A 470 -0.49 -10.66 1.06
C THR A 470 -0.76 -9.23 0.59
N GLU A 471 0.09 -8.68 -0.29
CA GLU A 471 -0.23 -7.37 -0.91
C GLU A 471 -1.57 -7.42 -1.66
N ASP A 472 -1.85 -8.50 -2.42
CA ASP A 472 -3.14 -8.70 -3.09
C ASP A 472 -4.31 -8.61 -2.11
N THR A 473 -4.29 -9.43 -1.07
CA THR A 473 -5.43 -9.51 -0.14
C THR A 473 -5.54 -8.31 0.79
N LEU A 474 -4.43 -7.63 1.13
CA LEU A 474 -4.44 -6.40 1.89
C LEU A 474 -5.01 -5.24 1.08
N LEU A 475 -4.60 -5.08 -0.19
CA LEU A 475 -5.18 -4.08 -1.09
C LEU A 475 -6.68 -4.27 -1.27
N SER A 476 -7.13 -5.53 -1.44
CA SER A 476 -8.55 -5.87 -1.50
C SER A 476 -9.30 -5.47 -0.22
N ALA A 477 -8.71 -5.78 0.93
CA ALA A 477 -9.30 -5.44 2.21
C ALA A 477 -9.33 -3.92 2.46
N MET A 478 -8.29 -3.18 2.05
CA MET A 478 -8.29 -1.71 2.10
C MET A 478 -9.37 -1.11 1.21
N GLU A 479 -9.61 -1.68 0.04
CA GLU A 479 -10.62 -1.19 -0.91
C GLU A 479 -12.04 -1.34 -0.39
N THR A 480 -12.31 -2.39 0.37
CA THR A 480 -13.64 -2.68 0.94
C THR A 480 -13.81 -2.24 2.40
N ALA A 481 -12.74 -1.76 3.03
CA ALA A 481 -12.76 -1.36 4.44
C ALA A 481 -13.73 -0.19 4.69
N GLY A 482 -14.54 -0.30 5.74
CA GLY A 482 -15.53 0.71 6.12
C GLY A 482 -16.81 0.70 5.27
N ASN A 483 -16.92 -0.18 4.27
CA ASN A 483 -18.13 -0.25 3.44
C ASN A 483 -19.40 -0.67 4.22
N GLU A 484 -19.22 -1.37 5.33
CA GLU A 484 -20.32 -1.80 6.21
C GLU A 484 -20.97 -0.62 6.98
N ALA A 485 -20.28 0.51 7.05
CA ALA A 485 -20.76 1.72 7.74
C ALA A 485 -21.67 2.61 6.86
N PHE A 486 -21.87 2.26 5.58
CA PHE A 486 -22.63 3.07 4.63
C PHE A 486 -23.76 2.29 3.97
N ASP A 487 -24.84 2.99 3.65
CA ASP A 487 -25.95 2.45 2.87
C ASP A 487 -25.52 2.03 1.46
N ASP A 488 -26.27 1.13 0.83
CA ASP A 488 -25.93 0.53 -0.47
C ASP A 488 -25.83 1.55 -1.62
N ASP A 489 -26.49 2.70 -1.49
CA ASP A 489 -26.50 3.78 -2.51
C ASP A 489 -25.30 4.74 -2.40
N THR A 490 -24.42 4.58 -1.39
CA THR A 490 -23.28 5.46 -1.19
C THR A 490 -22.06 4.94 -1.98
N GLU A 491 -21.35 5.83 -2.67
CA GLU A 491 -20.10 5.49 -3.37
C GLU A 491 -19.01 5.12 -2.35
N LYS A 492 -18.69 3.83 -2.25
CA LYS A 492 -17.82 3.24 -1.23
C LYS A 492 -16.36 3.32 -1.68
N LYS A 493 -15.51 4.12 -1.02
CA LYS A 493 -14.10 4.33 -1.43
C LYS A 493 -13.04 3.58 -0.61
N GLY A 494 -13.39 3.00 0.52
CA GLY A 494 -12.46 2.27 1.38
C GLY A 494 -11.32 3.12 1.97
N LEU A 495 -10.21 2.46 2.35
CA LEU A 495 -9.02 3.09 2.91
C LEU A 495 -8.07 3.54 1.79
N GLY A 496 -7.90 4.86 1.65
CA GLY A 496 -7.03 5.47 0.64
C GLY A 496 -7.54 5.29 -0.79
N THR A 497 -6.92 6.03 -1.71
CA THR A 497 -7.20 5.92 -3.14
C THR A 497 -6.28 4.88 -3.79
N PRO A 498 -6.58 4.37 -5.00
CA PRO A 498 -5.68 3.49 -5.73
C PRO A 498 -4.25 4.04 -5.82
N ALA A 499 -4.09 5.35 -6.03
CA ALA A 499 -2.79 6.01 -6.14
C ALA A 499 -1.99 6.02 -4.83
N THR A 500 -2.64 5.95 -3.66
CA THR A 500 -2.00 6.14 -2.34
C THR A 500 -1.79 4.84 -1.57
N ARG A 501 -2.57 3.79 -1.82
CA ARG A 501 -2.51 2.52 -1.07
C ARG A 501 -1.12 1.89 -1.05
N ALA A 502 -0.44 1.85 -2.19
CA ALA A 502 0.93 1.34 -2.28
C ALA A 502 1.89 2.09 -1.36
N GLY A 503 1.84 3.43 -1.39
CA GLY A 503 2.66 4.28 -0.53
C GLY A 503 2.37 4.09 0.96
N VAL A 504 1.12 3.81 1.34
CA VAL A 504 0.73 3.49 2.74
C VAL A 504 1.40 2.20 3.20
N ILE A 505 1.33 1.13 2.40
CA ILE A 505 1.96 -0.15 2.72
C ILE A 505 3.48 0.02 2.85
N GLU A 506 4.12 0.70 1.90
CA GLU A 506 5.56 0.98 1.96
C GLU A 506 5.94 1.80 3.20
N LYS A 507 5.12 2.77 3.59
CA LYS A 507 5.35 3.60 4.77
C LYS A 507 5.26 2.79 6.06
N LEU A 508 4.32 1.85 6.17
CA LEU A 508 4.23 0.92 7.30
C LEU A 508 5.48 0.05 7.42
N VAL A 509 5.98 -0.49 6.31
CA VAL A 509 7.19 -1.31 6.27
C VAL A 509 8.43 -0.47 6.61
N LYS A 510 8.61 0.69 5.98
CA LYS A 510 9.74 1.58 6.24
C LYS A 510 9.78 2.12 7.67
N SER A 511 8.61 2.34 8.27
CA SER A 511 8.51 2.78 9.67
C SER A 511 8.72 1.63 10.67
N GLY A 512 8.86 0.39 10.22
CA GLY A 512 9.07 -0.77 11.08
C GLY A 512 7.82 -1.25 11.82
N TYR A 513 6.62 -0.82 11.42
CA TYR A 513 5.35 -1.28 12.00
C TYR A 513 4.82 -2.55 11.35
N ALA A 514 5.20 -2.80 10.11
CA ALA A 514 4.92 -4.04 9.41
C ALA A 514 6.19 -4.57 8.75
N GLU A 515 6.23 -5.86 8.46
CA GLU A 515 7.32 -6.50 7.74
C GLU A 515 6.80 -7.49 6.69
N ARG A 516 7.58 -7.69 5.63
CA ARG A 516 7.30 -8.70 4.62
C ARG A 516 7.95 -10.02 5.00
N LYS A 517 7.16 -11.09 5.18
CA LYS A 517 7.62 -12.47 5.39
C LYS A 517 7.24 -13.32 4.18
N GLY A 518 8.17 -13.48 3.24
CA GLY A 518 7.88 -14.06 1.94
C GLY A 518 6.85 -13.24 1.18
N LYS A 519 5.70 -13.84 0.82
CA LYS A 519 4.58 -13.12 0.17
C LYS A 519 3.65 -12.41 1.17
N SER A 520 3.78 -12.69 2.48
CA SER A 520 2.86 -12.16 3.50
C SER A 520 3.36 -10.83 4.08
N ILE A 521 2.42 -9.98 4.49
CA ILE A 521 2.66 -8.78 5.28
C ILE A 521 2.11 -9.03 6.68
N VAL A 522 2.96 -8.87 7.68
CA VAL A 522 2.61 -9.10 9.09
C VAL A 522 2.97 -7.89 9.94
N PRO A 523 2.23 -7.60 11.02
CA PRO A 523 2.60 -6.54 11.93
C PRO A 523 3.85 -6.94 12.72
N THR A 524 4.69 -5.96 13.04
CA THR A 524 5.79 -6.15 13.99
C THR A 524 5.28 -5.98 15.43
N LYS A 525 6.12 -6.31 16.43
CA LYS A 525 5.80 -6.01 17.83
C LYS A 525 5.49 -4.53 18.06
N ASP A 526 6.25 -3.63 17.42
CA ASP A 526 6.02 -2.20 17.50
C ASP A 526 4.71 -1.79 16.84
N GLY A 527 4.37 -2.42 15.71
CA GLY A 527 3.08 -2.21 15.06
C GLY A 527 1.89 -2.67 15.91
N LEU A 528 1.97 -3.86 16.52
CA LEU A 528 0.94 -4.36 17.45
C LEU A 528 0.78 -3.43 18.65
N ASN A 529 1.89 -3.02 19.27
CA ASN A 529 1.88 -2.09 20.39
C ASN A 529 1.25 -0.75 20.03
N LEU A 530 1.55 -0.22 18.81
CA LEU A 530 0.96 1.03 18.34
C LEU A 530 -0.57 0.91 18.25
N VAL A 531 -1.08 -0.15 17.64
CA VAL A 531 -2.54 -0.36 17.54
C VAL A 531 -3.19 -0.48 18.92
N CYS A 532 -2.53 -1.16 19.85
CA CYS A 532 -3.07 -1.35 21.22
C CYS A 532 -3.16 -0.07 22.05
N VAL A 533 -2.38 0.96 21.75
CA VAL A 533 -2.39 2.22 22.53
C VAL A 533 -3.21 3.33 21.86
N LEU A 534 -3.61 3.14 20.61
CA LEU A 534 -4.43 4.11 19.89
C LEU A 534 -5.92 3.83 20.11
N PRO A 535 -6.75 4.89 20.18
CA PRO A 535 -8.19 4.73 20.30
C PRO A 535 -8.81 4.13 19.03
N GLU A 536 -9.93 3.47 19.20
CA GLU A 536 -10.70 2.86 18.11
C GLU A 536 -11.04 3.89 17.00
N GLN A 537 -11.34 5.11 17.38
CA GLN A 537 -11.65 6.18 16.46
C GLN A 537 -10.56 6.41 15.39
N ILE A 538 -9.27 6.28 15.77
CA ILE A 538 -8.13 6.44 14.83
C ILE A 538 -7.78 5.12 14.13
N THR A 539 -8.05 3.99 14.77
CA THR A 539 -7.75 2.66 14.23
C THR A 539 -8.85 2.11 13.33
N SER A 540 -10.07 2.67 13.43
CA SER A 540 -11.21 2.24 12.60
C SER A 540 -11.11 2.78 11.17
N PRO A 541 -11.42 1.95 10.16
CA PRO A 541 -11.58 2.40 8.78
C PRO A 541 -12.76 3.38 8.55
N ALA A 542 -13.78 3.33 9.40
CA ALA A 542 -15.02 4.09 9.23
C ALA A 542 -14.78 5.60 9.14
N MET A 543 -13.96 6.16 10.04
CA MET A 543 -13.61 7.59 10.02
C MET A 543 -12.99 8.01 8.67
N THR A 544 -12.07 7.19 8.15
CA THR A 544 -11.42 7.50 6.86
C THR A 544 -12.42 7.46 5.70
N ALA A 545 -13.33 6.50 5.70
CA ALA A 545 -14.36 6.38 4.68
C ALA A 545 -15.34 7.55 4.73
N GLU A 546 -15.75 8.00 5.93
CA GLU A 546 -16.58 9.19 6.12
C GLU A 546 -15.92 10.46 5.59
N TRP A 547 -14.61 10.63 5.87
CA TRP A 547 -13.86 11.78 5.34
C TRP A 547 -13.78 11.77 3.82
N GLU A 548 -13.48 10.64 3.19
CA GLU A 548 -13.42 10.55 1.73
C GLU A 548 -14.79 10.84 1.09
N ASN A 549 -15.87 10.41 1.74
CA ASN A 549 -17.23 10.74 1.29
C ASN A 549 -17.49 12.25 1.41
N THR A 550 -17.12 12.88 2.54
CA THR A 550 -17.28 14.33 2.72
C THR A 550 -16.43 15.11 1.72
N LEU A 551 -15.20 14.70 1.46
CA LEU A 551 -14.33 15.33 0.45
C LEU A 551 -14.91 15.22 -0.96
N MET A 552 -15.55 14.11 -1.29
CA MET A 552 -16.26 13.96 -2.56
C MET A 552 -17.49 14.88 -2.63
N GLN A 553 -18.21 15.06 -1.53
CA GLN A 553 -19.32 16.01 -1.45
C GLN A 553 -18.83 17.47 -1.61
N ILE A 554 -17.67 17.84 -1.05
CA ILE A 554 -17.04 19.16 -1.26
C ILE A 554 -16.72 19.36 -2.74
N GLU A 555 -16.14 18.37 -3.40
CA GLU A 555 -15.84 18.40 -4.83
C GLU A 555 -17.10 18.61 -5.69
N ARG A 556 -18.23 18.02 -5.29
CA ARG A 556 -19.54 18.17 -5.93
C ARG A 556 -20.27 19.47 -5.53
N GLY A 557 -19.71 20.27 -4.61
CA GLY A 557 -20.34 21.47 -4.07
C GLY A 557 -21.51 21.21 -3.14
N GLN A 558 -21.61 20.00 -2.58
CA GLN A 558 -22.69 19.55 -1.68
C GLN A 558 -22.32 19.68 -0.20
N ALA A 559 -21.04 19.85 0.12
CA ALA A 559 -20.53 20.07 1.48
C ALA A 559 -19.57 21.26 1.53
N ASP A 560 -19.37 21.79 2.73
CA ASP A 560 -18.55 22.96 3.02
C ASP A 560 -17.20 22.52 3.59
N GLY A 561 -16.10 22.98 2.96
CA GLY A 561 -14.74 22.61 3.34
C GLY A 561 -14.31 23.15 4.71
N ASP A 562 -14.75 24.37 5.10
CA ASP A 562 -14.38 24.96 6.39
C ASP A 562 -15.08 24.23 7.54
N LYS A 563 -16.35 23.82 7.37
CA LYS A 563 -17.05 22.99 8.36
C LYS A 563 -16.39 21.62 8.52
N PHE A 564 -15.94 21.02 7.43
CA PHE A 564 -15.20 19.78 7.48
C PHE A 564 -13.92 19.93 8.32
N LEU A 565 -13.11 20.96 8.06
CA LEU A 565 -11.88 21.23 8.79
C LEU A 565 -12.13 21.56 10.27
N ALA A 566 -13.19 22.31 10.58
CA ALA A 566 -13.59 22.59 11.97
C ALA A 566 -13.91 21.29 12.73
N GLY A 567 -14.64 20.37 12.12
CA GLY A 567 -14.92 19.05 12.72
C GLY A 567 -13.65 18.23 13.00
N ILE A 568 -12.64 18.31 12.12
CA ILE A 568 -11.33 17.66 12.33
C ILE A 568 -10.57 18.28 13.51
N LEU A 569 -10.60 19.59 13.64
CA LEU A 569 -9.97 20.31 14.75
C LEU A 569 -10.63 19.96 16.09
N ASP A 570 -11.95 19.91 16.14
CA ASP A 570 -12.72 19.54 17.34
C ASP A 570 -12.42 18.10 17.76
N MET A 571 -12.35 17.18 16.80
CA MET A 571 -11.96 15.79 17.03
C MET A 571 -10.55 15.71 17.62
N THR A 572 -9.58 16.39 17.03
CA THR A 572 -8.18 16.38 17.50
C THR A 572 -8.06 17.00 18.89
N ALA A 573 -8.76 18.11 19.16
CA ALA A 573 -8.77 18.74 20.49
C ALA A 573 -9.39 17.82 21.55
N SER A 574 -10.47 17.14 21.20
CA SER A 574 -11.13 16.15 22.08
C SER A 574 -10.20 14.98 22.40
N LEU A 575 -9.45 14.52 21.38
CA LEU A 575 -8.49 13.43 21.55
C LEU A 575 -7.36 13.82 22.52
N VAL A 576 -6.78 15.02 22.36
CA VAL A 576 -5.72 15.51 23.27
C VAL A 576 -6.24 15.53 24.71
N LYS A 577 -7.46 16.02 24.94
CA LYS A 577 -8.08 16.04 26.29
C LYS A 577 -8.34 14.66 26.86
N ALA A 578 -8.68 13.69 26.01
CA ALA A 578 -8.99 12.32 26.45
C ALA A 578 -7.75 11.51 26.87
N TYR A 579 -6.56 11.93 26.42
CA TYR A 579 -5.30 11.24 26.72
C TYR A 579 -4.38 12.11 27.58
N PRO A 580 -4.62 12.22 28.91
CA PRO A 580 -3.75 12.93 29.83
C PRO A 580 -2.40 12.20 29.99
N PHE A 581 -1.50 12.78 30.78
CA PHE A 581 -0.22 12.13 31.11
C PHE A 581 -0.40 10.70 31.61
N LEU A 582 0.43 9.79 31.08
CA LEU A 582 0.47 8.39 31.50
C LEU A 582 1.40 8.19 32.69
N SER A 583 1.14 7.17 33.49
CA SER A 583 2.10 6.68 34.48
C SER A 583 3.35 6.12 33.78
N ASP A 584 4.50 6.13 34.47
CA ASP A 584 5.75 5.54 33.95
C ASP A 584 5.59 4.08 33.50
N ALA A 585 4.74 3.30 34.18
CA ALA A 585 4.48 1.91 33.84
C ALA A 585 3.76 1.76 32.49
N GLU A 586 2.83 2.66 32.18
CA GLU A 586 2.09 2.68 30.92
C GLU A 586 2.96 3.26 29.77
N ALA A 587 3.73 4.31 30.06
CA ALA A 587 4.64 4.91 29.09
C ALA A 587 5.73 3.92 28.61
N ASN A 588 6.15 2.98 29.47
CA ASN A 588 7.17 1.97 29.17
C ASN A 588 6.67 0.76 28.38
N ARG A 589 5.44 0.73 27.89
CA ARG A 589 4.92 -0.35 27.01
C ARG A 589 5.75 -0.55 25.73
N PHE A 590 6.34 0.52 25.22
CA PHE A 590 7.29 0.44 24.13
C PHE A 590 8.71 0.27 24.70
N ASP A 591 9.08 -0.96 25.03
CA ASP A 591 10.48 -1.31 25.30
C ASP A 591 11.35 -0.73 24.19
N SER A 592 12.29 0.14 24.54
CA SER A 592 13.09 0.91 23.57
C SER A 592 13.94 0.02 22.65
N GLY A 593 13.90 -1.31 22.83
CA GLY A 593 14.76 -2.27 22.14
C GLY A 593 16.24 -2.01 22.42
N LYS A 594 16.55 -1.05 23.29
CA LYS A 594 17.91 -0.72 23.69
C LYS A 594 18.31 -1.64 24.82
N GLU A 595 19.43 -2.28 24.63
CA GLU A 595 19.99 -3.17 25.64
C GLU A 595 20.35 -2.38 26.90
N VAL A 596 19.77 -2.77 28.04
CA VAL A 596 20.10 -2.21 29.37
C VAL A 596 21.30 -2.96 29.91
N ILE A 597 22.37 -2.25 30.30
CA ILE A 597 23.57 -2.83 30.88
C ILE A 597 23.76 -2.56 32.37
N GLY A 598 22.90 -1.79 32.99
CA GLY A 598 22.95 -1.46 34.40
C GLY A 598 22.11 -0.25 34.77
N LYS A 599 22.18 0.20 36.01
CA LYS A 599 21.55 1.41 36.53
C LYS A 599 22.51 2.59 36.54
N CYS A 600 22.02 3.76 36.23
CA CYS A 600 22.80 5.00 36.27
C CYS A 600 23.19 5.34 37.72
N PRO A 601 24.47 5.53 38.04
CA PRO A 601 24.91 5.88 39.39
C PRO A 601 24.46 7.28 39.84
N ARG A 602 24.07 8.15 38.90
CA ARG A 602 23.60 9.51 39.21
C ARG A 602 22.11 9.59 39.56
N CYS A 603 21.27 8.87 38.83
CA CYS A 603 19.81 9.03 38.94
C CYS A 603 19.04 7.71 39.02
N GLY A 604 19.71 6.57 39.02
CA GLY A 604 19.06 5.26 39.12
C GLY A 604 18.39 4.74 37.85
N SER A 605 18.22 5.57 36.82
CA SER A 605 17.58 5.20 35.54
C SER A 605 18.41 4.15 34.77
N PRO A 606 17.80 3.36 33.88
CA PRO A 606 18.50 2.41 33.03
C PRO A 606 19.64 3.06 32.21
N VAL A 607 20.77 2.35 32.05
CA VAL A 607 21.85 2.74 31.13
C VAL A 607 21.76 1.88 29.88
N TYR A 608 21.64 2.53 28.72
CA TYR A 608 21.48 1.92 27.42
C TYR A 608 22.80 1.79 26.66
N VAL A 609 22.88 0.76 25.79
CA VAL A 609 23.96 0.62 24.80
C VAL A 609 23.67 1.55 23.63
N GLY A 610 24.59 2.48 23.34
CA GLY A 610 24.57 3.36 22.19
C GLY A 610 25.63 2.99 21.14
N LYS A 611 25.77 3.85 20.12
CA LYS A 611 26.77 3.69 19.07
C LYS A 611 28.13 4.21 19.59
N GLY A 612 28.95 3.31 20.22
CA GLY A 612 30.26 3.69 20.80
C GLY A 612 30.18 4.34 22.19
N ASN A 613 29.06 4.21 22.91
CA ASN A 613 28.88 4.71 24.24
C ASN A 613 27.83 3.94 25.03
N TYR A 614 27.78 4.16 26.36
CA TYR A 614 26.75 3.67 27.26
C TYR A 614 26.18 4.88 28.01
N TYR A 615 24.90 5.20 27.83
CA TYR A 615 24.32 6.44 28.30
C TYR A 615 23.04 6.24 29.12
N CYS A 616 22.80 7.16 30.06
CA CYS A 616 21.60 7.17 30.88
C CYS A 616 20.34 7.38 30.01
N SER A 617 19.28 6.65 30.30
CA SER A 617 17.98 6.77 29.64
C SER A 617 17.26 8.10 29.96
N SER A 618 17.54 8.69 31.12
CA SER A 618 16.97 9.98 31.53
C SER A 618 17.56 11.13 30.72
N LYS A 619 16.71 11.96 30.12
CA LYS A 619 17.13 13.15 29.35
C LYS A 619 17.71 14.26 30.23
N GLU A 620 17.40 14.26 31.53
CA GLU A 620 17.91 15.21 32.50
C GLU A 620 19.27 14.79 33.07
N CYS A 621 19.70 13.57 32.81
CA CYS A 621 20.94 13.05 33.33
C CYS A 621 22.01 12.95 32.21
N SER A 622 23.12 13.63 32.40
CA SER A 622 24.25 13.67 31.46
C SER A 622 25.22 12.50 31.59
N PHE A 623 24.90 11.46 32.38
CA PHE A 623 25.78 10.31 32.56
C PHE A 623 25.99 9.56 31.25
N CYS A 624 27.26 9.42 30.85
CA CYS A 624 27.65 8.70 29.64
C CYS A 624 29.06 8.14 29.77
N LEU A 625 29.21 6.84 29.49
CA LEU A 625 30.50 6.16 29.39
C LEU A 625 30.86 5.99 27.91
N TRP A 626 31.95 6.58 27.44
CA TRP A 626 32.42 6.46 26.07
C TRP A 626 33.43 5.30 25.91
N GLU A 627 33.23 4.49 24.87
CA GLU A 627 34.14 3.34 24.60
C GLU A 627 35.56 3.75 24.33
N ASP A 628 35.79 4.90 23.73
CA ASP A 628 37.07 5.49 23.36
C ASP A 628 37.57 6.56 24.33
N ASN A 629 37.05 6.56 25.58
CA ASN A 629 37.44 7.60 26.52
C ASN A 629 38.96 7.63 26.77
N LYS A 630 39.50 8.81 27.08
CA LYS A 630 40.94 9.08 27.22
C LYS A 630 41.61 8.23 28.30
N PHE A 631 40.91 7.80 29.35
CA PHE A 631 41.47 6.99 30.41
C PHE A 631 41.87 5.59 29.91
N PHE A 632 40.97 4.93 29.18
CA PHE A 632 41.17 3.60 28.61
C PHE A 632 42.06 3.65 27.35
N SER A 633 41.81 4.58 26.44
CA SER A 633 42.60 4.73 25.21
C SER A 633 44.08 5.04 25.47
N GLY A 634 44.35 5.87 26.49
CA GLY A 634 45.73 6.13 26.93
C GLY A 634 46.46 4.90 27.49
N LYS A 635 45.74 3.82 27.80
CA LYS A 635 46.26 2.53 28.24
C LYS A 635 46.15 1.44 27.17
N LYS A 636 45.95 1.85 25.91
CA LYS A 636 45.75 0.98 24.75
C LYS A 636 44.60 -0.03 24.95
N LYS A 637 43.54 0.36 25.66
CA LYS A 637 42.30 -0.41 25.89
C LYS A 637 41.07 0.39 25.47
N LYS A 638 39.98 -0.33 25.22
CA LYS A 638 38.65 0.26 25.04
C LYS A 638 37.77 -0.09 26.23
N LEU A 639 36.90 0.80 26.60
CA LEU A 639 35.86 0.52 27.59
C LEU A 639 34.78 -0.35 26.92
N THR A 640 34.93 -1.67 27.06
CA THR A 640 34.01 -2.64 26.47
C THR A 640 32.71 -2.73 27.27
N LYS A 641 31.64 -3.25 26.65
CA LYS A 641 30.37 -3.52 27.30
C LYS A 641 30.50 -4.31 28.60
N LYS A 642 31.34 -5.31 28.63
CA LYS A 642 31.61 -6.13 29.83
C LYS A 642 32.17 -5.25 30.96
N ILE A 643 33.19 -4.43 30.68
CA ILE A 643 33.77 -3.50 31.63
C ILE A 643 32.75 -2.49 32.11
N ALA A 644 31.97 -1.88 31.20
CA ALA A 644 30.93 -0.91 31.53
C ALA A 644 29.90 -1.52 32.46
N LYS A 645 29.45 -2.75 32.18
CA LYS A 645 28.46 -3.47 33.01
C LYS A 645 29.02 -3.72 34.42
N GLU A 646 30.26 -4.21 34.57
CA GLU A 646 30.85 -4.44 35.88
C GLU A 646 31.04 -3.13 36.67
N LEU A 647 31.43 -2.04 36.00
CA LEU A 647 31.53 -0.73 36.62
C LEU A 647 30.18 -0.20 37.14
N LEU A 648 29.10 -0.43 36.40
CA LEU A 648 27.75 -0.01 36.80
C LEU A 648 27.20 -0.88 37.93
N ASP A 649 27.46 -2.18 37.92
CA ASP A 649 26.93 -3.13 38.89
C ASP A 649 27.67 -3.08 40.22
N LYS A 650 29.01 -2.96 40.18
CA LYS A 650 29.91 -3.10 41.37
C LYS A 650 30.61 -1.79 41.75
N GLY A 651 30.59 -0.78 40.89
CA GLY A 651 31.38 0.44 41.02
C GLY A 651 32.87 0.24 40.66
N TRP A 652 33.34 -0.99 40.36
CA TRP A 652 34.70 -1.33 39.99
C TRP A 652 34.75 -2.52 39.07
N CYS A 653 35.87 -2.66 38.33
CA CYS A 653 36.18 -3.86 37.52
C CYS A 653 37.67 -4.13 37.52
N ARG A 654 38.08 -5.40 37.36
CA ARG A 654 39.50 -5.80 37.10
C ARG A 654 39.74 -5.78 35.60
N VAL A 655 40.70 -4.97 35.17
CA VAL A 655 41.11 -4.87 33.76
C VAL A 655 42.53 -5.40 33.62
N THR A 656 42.70 -6.41 32.77
CA THR A 656 43.97 -7.04 32.51
C THR A 656 44.67 -6.47 31.30
N GLY A 657 45.99 -6.50 31.26
CA GLY A 657 46.79 -6.12 30.11
C GLY A 657 46.72 -4.64 29.77
N LEU A 658 46.72 -3.76 30.76
CA LEU A 658 46.84 -2.31 30.61
C LEU A 658 48.29 -1.96 30.23
N TYR A 659 48.44 -0.92 29.41
CA TYR A 659 49.75 -0.40 28.97
C TYR A 659 50.07 0.95 29.59
N THR A 660 51.33 1.19 29.90
CA THR A 660 51.81 2.54 30.23
C THR A 660 53.14 2.82 29.52
N PRO A 661 53.36 4.05 28.98
CA PRO A 661 54.61 4.44 28.33
C PRO A 661 55.82 4.40 29.26
N LYS A 662 55.58 4.53 30.56
CA LYS A 662 56.70 4.56 31.59
C LYS A 662 57.26 3.16 31.89
N ARG A 663 56.55 2.11 31.62
CA ARG A 663 56.98 0.72 31.76
C ARG A 663 56.38 -0.11 30.63
N PRO A 664 57.13 -0.61 29.68
CA PRO A 664 56.61 -1.29 28.49
C PRO A 664 55.94 -2.66 28.76
N GLN A 665 55.95 -3.14 30.00
CA GLN A 665 55.25 -4.36 30.40
C GLN A 665 53.77 -4.11 30.64
N LEU A 666 52.92 -5.07 30.22
CA LEU A 666 51.49 -5.07 30.50
C LEU A 666 51.25 -5.35 31.98
N TYR A 667 50.27 -4.68 32.57
CA TYR A 667 49.88 -4.84 33.98
C TYR A 667 48.37 -4.95 34.15
N ASP A 668 47.94 -5.51 35.26
CA ASP A 668 46.56 -5.62 35.66
C ASP A 668 46.27 -4.60 36.78
N ALA A 669 45.05 -4.05 36.77
CA ALA A 669 44.63 -3.13 37.82
C ALA A 669 43.09 -3.18 38.02
N ILE A 670 42.70 -2.76 39.22
CA ILE A 670 41.29 -2.49 39.53
C ILE A 670 40.97 -1.06 39.09
N ILE A 671 39.97 -0.91 38.26
CA ILE A 671 39.45 0.39 37.83
C ILE A 671 38.15 0.65 38.57
N ARG A 672 38.07 1.78 39.28
CA ARG A 672 36.85 2.25 39.94
C ARG A 672 36.19 3.38 39.15
N LEU A 673 34.86 3.37 39.14
CA LEU A 673 34.11 4.47 38.64
C LEU A 673 34.19 5.63 39.63
N ASP A 674 34.69 6.78 39.17
CA ASP A 674 34.85 8.01 39.99
C ASP A 674 34.01 9.12 39.37
N ASP A 675 32.70 9.02 39.57
CA ASP A 675 31.75 9.96 38.97
C ASP A 675 31.53 11.17 39.89
N THR A 676 32.07 12.31 39.51
CA THR A 676 31.96 13.57 40.22
C THR A 676 30.72 14.39 39.81
N GLY A 677 29.83 13.85 38.97
CA GLY A 677 28.64 14.55 38.46
C GLY A 677 28.92 15.55 37.33
N GLY A 678 30.17 15.65 36.86
CA GLY A 678 30.58 16.55 35.79
C GLY A 678 30.15 16.07 34.39
N LYS A 679 30.54 16.84 33.35
CA LYS A 679 30.24 16.54 31.95
C LYS A 679 30.82 15.17 31.48
N TYR A 680 31.95 14.78 32.07
CA TYR A 680 32.62 13.52 31.75
C TYR A 680 32.79 12.66 33.01
N VAL A 681 32.61 11.36 32.86
CA VAL A 681 32.87 10.42 33.95
C VAL A 681 34.36 10.14 34.01
N SER A 682 34.94 10.14 35.20
CA SER A 682 36.33 9.83 35.48
C SER A 682 36.49 8.44 36.13
N PHE A 683 37.73 7.96 36.17
CA PHE A 683 38.08 6.64 36.71
C PHE A 683 39.30 6.71 37.62
N LYS A 684 39.30 6.01 38.71
CA LYS A 684 40.47 5.77 39.59
C LYS A 684 41.06 4.40 39.38
N MET A 685 42.37 4.28 39.51
CA MET A 685 43.07 3.03 39.36
C MET A 685 43.71 2.63 40.68
N GLU A 686 43.50 1.39 41.06
CA GLU A 686 44.08 0.78 42.26
C GLU A 686 44.87 -0.46 41.86
N PHE A 687 46.04 -0.68 42.51
CA PHE A 687 46.83 -1.88 42.33
C PHE A 687 46.57 -2.85 43.46
N GLU A 688 46.39 -4.13 43.14
CA GLU A 688 46.36 -5.17 44.17
C GLU A 688 47.74 -5.18 44.87
N LYS A 689 47.75 -5.05 46.20
CA LYS A 689 48.98 -5.17 47.01
C LYS A 689 49.45 -6.61 47.05
#